data_a3832fa1a971efdd0acb556df18d39c9
#
_entry.id   a3832fa1a971efdd0acb556df18d39c9
#
_cell.length_a   1.000
_cell.length_b   1.000
_cell.length_c   1.000
_cell.angle_alpha   90.00
_cell.angle_beta   90.00
_cell.angle_gamma   90.00
#
_symmetry.space_group_name_H-M   'P 1'
#
loop_
_entity.id
_entity.type
_entity.pdbx_description
1 polymer ?
#
loop_
_entity_poly.entity_id
_entity_poly.type
_entity_poly.pdbx_seq_one_letter_code
_entity_poly.pdbx_strand_id
1 'polypeptide(L)'
;MMHKRKKYFLTLAVITALMNTGYAGVAAAEEADSQQAVEQVQTRDVVVTASRTEQLVKEAPAAVEVVTRDDIDKMGAENLAQALKLAAGINIMENGMVGQQVSLRGMKTNQTLIMIDGRRIRTEETDQTANYYELQRIDMNNVERIEIVRGAVSSLYGADAMGGVINIITKTPDKEQTTVSADWTSRQSDMGFRYASGKLDKWDFALSYKHAKYRQLNKDESSTGTTTASNIPLIPFGSGTTSYTKVDNSATNTSNMFGEKDYFNLKADYEIDKKKKLTFFIDYMREDMKSTETSTGTTVYKFQSAVLTPLHNLYNGGIASNTVSTGGGSPTIKDVDYDNVKLGGGIAYSGKDRKGNYKIAYSYEQLDKEQNTYSNGTKKDYDKMKFNQHILESQRTMQLNDKNVLTFGGEYRTQGLDSTRIAGYGVGTNKTPKYKSMDYFAMYIQDEYMPDEKWLVIPSLRFDHNSDFGGKFTYKLGSTYKMSDKSRLKFNVGTSYRAPNLSELYMNWTKNPSGSMYVYINGNPNLKPESALNFDFGIEAEKGKTSGKLTYFMNKVRDLIDFDTTQIGSIYYSNYINVGRATIQGVEAELSQKLNDNFTLRAVYNYLDGIDDINHTRLQNRARHTASLQLQYENKNSGISATLWNDWFSDYLYAGTGHGTGTSTDNYAGSNLNFVVSKKLAKDSRVYLGVDNILNTESTALGLSGRIWRAGVNWNF
;
A
#
# COMPACT_ATOMS: atom_id res chain seq x y z
N MET A 1 24.28 31.06 -5.28
CA MET A 1 23.83 30.90 -6.69
C MET A 1 24.72 30.02 -7.58
N MET A 2 26.01 29.87 -7.29
CA MET A 2 26.92 29.03 -8.12
C MET A 2 26.82 27.52 -7.89
N HIS A 3 26.30 27.05 -6.75
CA HIS A 3 26.20 25.61 -6.45
C HIS A 3 25.02 24.91 -7.13
N LYS A 4 23.95 25.64 -7.51
CA LYS A 4 22.79 25.08 -8.23
C LYS A 4 23.05 24.79 -9.72
N ARG A 5 23.97 25.50 -10.36
CA ARG A 5 24.27 25.36 -11.81
C ARG A 5 25.07 24.07 -12.14
N LYS A 6 25.88 23.55 -11.22
CA LYS A 6 26.66 22.31 -11.47
C LYS A 6 25.82 21.04 -11.53
N LYS A 7 24.65 20.97 -10.87
CA LYS A 7 23.77 19.80 -10.92
C LYS A 7 23.08 19.60 -12.28
N TYR A 8 22.76 20.67 -12.98
CA TYR A 8 22.09 20.59 -14.29
C TYR A 8 23.00 20.17 -15.44
N PHE A 9 24.31 20.44 -15.35
CA PHE A 9 25.27 20.07 -16.39
C PHE A 9 25.56 18.57 -16.43
N LEU A 10 25.54 17.89 -15.28
CA LEU A 10 25.75 16.43 -15.23
C LEU A 10 24.58 15.65 -15.82
N THR A 11 23.35 16.14 -15.61
CA THR A 11 22.13 15.50 -16.14
C THR A 11 22.04 15.60 -17.66
N LEU A 12 22.46 16.72 -18.24
CA LEU A 12 22.45 16.91 -19.69
C LEU A 12 23.53 16.06 -20.39
N ALA A 13 24.70 15.90 -19.78
CA ALA A 13 25.81 15.10 -20.32
C ALA A 13 25.48 13.60 -20.37
N VAL A 14 24.73 13.06 -19.39
CA VAL A 14 24.32 11.65 -19.35
C VAL A 14 23.25 11.37 -20.42
N ILE A 15 22.31 12.29 -20.62
CA ILE A 15 21.28 12.16 -21.68
C ILE A 15 21.92 12.15 -23.08
N THR A 16 22.93 13.02 -23.30
CA THR A 16 23.64 13.09 -24.59
C THR A 16 24.51 11.85 -24.84
N ALA A 17 25.10 11.27 -23.79
CA ALA A 17 25.89 10.02 -23.90
C ALA A 17 25.01 8.80 -24.23
N LEU A 18 23.77 8.73 -23.69
CA LEU A 18 22.83 7.65 -23.99
C LEU A 18 22.30 7.69 -25.44
N MET A 19 22.26 8.85 -26.06
CA MET A 19 21.78 9.00 -27.44
C MET A 19 22.85 8.69 -28.50
N ASN A 20 24.15 8.77 -28.17
CA ASN A 20 25.24 8.61 -29.16
C ASN A 20 25.86 7.21 -29.28
N THR A 21 25.45 6.22 -28.48
CA THR A 21 26.01 4.85 -28.53
C THR A 21 25.24 3.89 -29.47
N GLY A 22 24.53 4.40 -30.43
CA GLY A 22 23.55 3.68 -31.27
C GLY A 22 24.07 3.00 -32.55
N TYR A 23 25.37 2.78 -32.75
CA TYR A 23 25.85 2.13 -33.98
C TYR A 23 26.99 1.13 -33.72
N ALA A 24 26.71 -0.04 -33.21
CA ALA A 24 27.49 -1.26 -33.44
C ALA A 24 26.80 -2.45 -32.76
N GLY A 25 26.19 -3.34 -33.50
CA GLY A 25 25.74 -4.64 -33.00
C GLY A 25 24.38 -5.13 -33.51
N VAL A 26 24.24 -5.23 -34.83
CA VAL A 26 23.11 -5.92 -35.48
C VAL A 26 23.67 -7.10 -36.28
N ALA A 27 23.63 -8.30 -35.71
CA ALA A 27 23.72 -9.55 -36.47
C ALA A 27 23.41 -10.86 -35.74
N ALA A 28 22.84 -10.87 -34.52
CA ALA A 28 22.57 -12.13 -33.81
C ALA A 28 21.20 -12.21 -33.09
N ALA A 29 20.24 -11.41 -33.51
CA ALA A 29 19.00 -11.23 -32.71
C ALA A 29 17.72 -11.88 -33.27
N GLU A 30 17.75 -12.48 -34.46
CA GLU A 30 16.49 -12.91 -35.12
C GLU A 30 15.90 -14.23 -34.62
N GLU A 31 16.72 -15.19 -34.12
CA GLU A 31 16.18 -16.47 -33.62
C GLU A 31 15.80 -16.45 -32.13
N ALA A 32 16.39 -15.54 -31.32
CA ALA A 32 16.04 -15.39 -29.90
C ALA A 32 14.75 -14.60 -29.68
N ASP A 33 14.38 -13.71 -30.60
CA ASP A 33 13.24 -12.78 -30.45
C ASP A 33 11.89 -13.50 -30.60
N SER A 34 11.80 -14.60 -31.35
CA SER A 34 10.57 -15.37 -31.50
C SER A 34 10.24 -16.20 -30.27
N GLN A 35 11.22 -16.74 -29.55
CA GLN A 35 11.02 -17.50 -28.33
C GLN A 35 10.72 -16.56 -27.12
N GLN A 36 11.40 -15.41 -27.00
CA GLN A 36 11.10 -14.41 -25.96
C GLN A 36 9.75 -13.73 -26.16
N ALA A 37 9.33 -13.47 -27.39
CA ALA A 37 7.99 -12.91 -27.66
C ALA A 37 6.88 -13.92 -27.32
N VAL A 38 7.08 -15.20 -27.54
CA VAL A 38 6.15 -16.27 -27.15
C VAL A 38 6.12 -16.45 -25.63
N GLU A 39 7.28 -16.36 -24.95
CA GLU A 39 7.36 -16.48 -23.49
C GLU A 39 6.76 -15.26 -22.77
N GLN A 40 6.93 -14.03 -23.30
CA GLN A 40 6.29 -12.81 -22.78
C GLN A 40 4.77 -12.81 -22.98
N VAL A 41 4.26 -13.33 -24.07
CA VAL A 41 2.82 -13.50 -24.31
C VAL A 41 2.24 -14.51 -23.32
N GLN A 42 2.95 -15.58 -22.98
CA GLN A 42 2.53 -16.58 -22.00
C GLN A 42 2.45 -16.03 -20.58
N THR A 43 3.38 -15.17 -20.14
CA THR A 43 3.38 -14.60 -18.78
C THR A 43 2.27 -13.56 -18.56
N ARG A 44 1.89 -12.80 -19.58
CA ARG A 44 0.78 -11.84 -19.51
C ARG A 44 -0.59 -12.50 -19.47
N ASP A 45 -0.71 -13.69 -20.02
CA ASP A 45 -1.99 -14.33 -20.28
C ASP A 45 -2.43 -15.29 -19.15
N VAL A 46 -1.55 -15.66 -18.21
CA VAL A 46 -1.84 -16.63 -17.16
C VAL A 46 -1.87 -15.96 -15.77
N VAL A 47 -2.91 -16.27 -15.01
CA VAL A 47 -3.08 -15.87 -13.60
C VAL A 47 -3.43 -17.09 -12.75
N VAL A 48 -2.93 -17.14 -11.53
CA VAL A 48 -3.24 -18.18 -10.54
C VAL A 48 -4.22 -17.66 -9.49
N THR A 49 -4.17 -16.38 -9.18
CA THR A 49 -4.88 -15.77 -8.04
C THR A 49 -6.40 -15.76 -8.21
N ALA A 50 -6.92 -15.76 -9.42
CA ALA A 50 -8.37 -15.67 -9.65
C ALA A 50 -9.16 -16.91 -9.21
N SER A 51 -8.54 -18.10 -9.26
CA SER A 51 -9.19 -19.40 -9.00
C SER A 51 -8.33 -20.39 -8.23
N ARG A 52 -7.13 -19.99 -7.76
CA ARG A 52 -6.10 -20.89 -7.20
C ARG A 52 -5.61 -21.97 -8.17
N THR A 53 -5.92 -21.83 -9.45
CA THR A 53 -5.48 -22.65 -10.57
C THR A 53 -4.93 -21.76 -11.68
N GLU A 54 -4.04 -22.30 -12.50
CA GLU A 54 -3.55 -21.54 -13.66
C GLU A 54 -4.68 -21.35 -14.68
N GLN A 55 -5.04 -20.12 -14.95
CA GLN A 55 -6.05 -19.72 -15.94
C GLN A 55 -5.54 -18.60 -16.81
N LEU A 56 -6.06 -18.52 -18.03
CA LEU A 56 -5.85 -17.32 -18.84
C LEU A 56 -6.59 -16.14 -18.19
N VAL A 57 -5.93 -14.98 -18.07
CA VAL A 57 -6.51 -13.74 -17.52
C VAL A 57 -7.83 -13.41 -18.19
N LYS A 58 -7.90 -13.60 -19.50
CA LYS A 58 -9.13 -13.37 -20.30
C LYS A 58 -10.27 -14.31 -19.94
N GLU A 59 -10.00 -15.50 -19.39
CA GLU A 59 -11.04 -16.49 -19.02
C GLU A 59 -11.51 -16.31 -17.57
N ALA A 60 -10.68 -15.76 -16.70
CA ALA A 60 -11.04 -15.53 -15.32
C ALA A 60 -12.30 -14.66 -15.19
N PRO A 61 -13.34 -15.09 -14.44
CA PRO A 61 -14.61 -14.37 -14.35
C PRO A 61 -14.56 -13.14 -13.45
N ALA A 62 -13.50 -12.95 -12.68
CA ALA A 62 -13.27 -11.74 -11.89
C ALA A 62 -12.62 -10.64 -12.75
N ALA A 63 -12.68 -9.40 -12.25
CA ALA A 63 -11.87 -8.31 -12.80
C ALA A 63 -10.39 -8.55 -12.41
N VAL A 64 -9.63 -9.11 -13.33
CA VAL A 64 -8.23 -9.47 -13.14
C VAL A 64 -7.33 -8.55 -13.94
N GLU A 65 -6.23 -8.14 -13.32
CA GLU A 65 -5.16 -7.38 -13.96
C GLU A 65 -3.80 -7.95 -13.57
N VAL A 66 -2.87 -7.94 -14.52
CA VAL A 66 -1.49 -8.37 -14.30
C VAL A 66 -0.55 -7.23 -14.66
N VAL A 67 0.23 -6.77 -13.68
CA VAL A 67 1.36 -5.87 -13.89
C VAL A 67 2.59 -6.74 -14.10
N THR A 68 3.11 -6.75 -15.31
CA THR A 68 4.22 -7.62 -15.70
C THR A 68 5.58 -7.06 -15.29
N ARG A 69 6.63 -7.89 -15.32
CA ARG A 69 8.02 -7.42 -15.14
C ARG A 69 8.36 -6.28 -16.09
N ASP A 70 7.97 -6.40 -17.34
CA ASP A 70 8.19 -5.37 -18.36
C ASP A 70 7.50 -4.04 -18.03
N ASP A 71 6.24 -4.09 -17.50
CA ASP A 71 5.54 -2.89 -17.02
C ASP A 71 6.28 -2.25 -15.83
N ILE A 72 6.71 -3.06 -14.85
CA ILE A 72 7.47 -2.62 -13.67
C ILE A 72 8.78 -1.94 -14.12
N ASP A 73 9.47 -2.57 -15.04
CA ASP A 73 10.73 -2.08 -15.59
C ASP A 73 10.58 -0.79 -16.38
N LYS A 74 9.55 -0.68 -17.24
CA LYS A 74 9.27 0.52 -18.03
C LYS A 74 8.90 1.72 -17.17
N MET A 75 8.36 1.49 -15.99
CA MET A 75 8.08 2.55 -15.01
C MET A 75 9.27 2.86 -14.10
N GLY A 76 10.28 2.00 -14.04
CA GLY A 76 11.33 2.08 -13.03
C GLY A 76 10.74 2.04 -11.62
N ALA A 77 9.75 1.18 -11.37
CA ALA A 77 9.05 1.12 -10.09
C ALA A 77 9.98 0.56 -9.00
N GLU A 78 10.23 1.35 -7.95
CA GLU A 78 11.12 1.02 -6.83
C GLU A 78 10.40 0.29 -5.69
N ASN A 79 9.08 0.45 -5.64
CA ASN A 79 8.22 -0.19 -4.64
C ASN A 79 6.89 -0.64 -5.24
N LEU A 80 6.17 -1.46 -4.50
CA LEU A 80 4.91 -2.04 -4.95
C LEU A 80 3.85 -0.96 -5.25
N ALA A 81 3.76 0.10 -4.46
CA ALA A 81 2.77 1.14 -4.68
C ALA A 81 2.98 1.87 -6.02
N GLN A 82 4.23 2.12 -6.42
CA GLN A 82 4.52 2.71 -7.73
C GLN A 82 4.12 1.76 -8.87
N ALA A 83 4.41 0.46 -8.76
CA ALA A 83 4.01 -0.54 -9.75
C ALA A 83 2.48 -0.63 -9.89
N LEU A 84 1.75 -0.50 -8.79
CA LEU A 84 0.29 -0.57 -8.76
C LEU A 84 -0.43 0.66 -9.34
N LYS A 85 0.25 1.80 -9.54
CA LYS A 85 -0.35 3.00 -10.17
C LYS A 85 -0.86 2.74 -11.60
N LEU A 86 -0.39 1.68 -12.24
CA LEU A 86 -0.85 1.29 -13.59
C LEU A 86 -2.22 0.62 -13.59
N ALA A 87 -2.70 0.15 -12.46
CA ALA A 87 -3.86 -0.71 -12.39
C ALA A 87 -5.14 0.10 -12.08
N ALA A 88 -6.25 -0.31 -12.71
CA ALA A 88 -7.56 0.28 -12.49
C ALA A 88 -8.08 -0.01 -11.07
N GLY A 89 -8.99 0.84 -10.56
CA GLY A 89 -9.66 0.63 -9.27
C GLY A 89 -8.74 0.63 -8.05
N ILE A 90 -7.50 1.04 -8.22
CA ILE A 90 -6.52 1.18 -7.14
C ILE A 90 -6.50 2.61 -6.65
N ASN A 91 -6.59 2.76 -5.33
CA ASN A 91 -6.38 4.02 -4.66
C ASN A 91 -5.12 3.90 -3.79
N ILE A 92 -4.12 4.72 -4.10
CA ILE A 92 -2.88 4.83 -3.33
C ILE A 92 -2.95 6.13 -2.55
N MET A 93 -2.93 6.00 -1.22
CA MET A 93 -2.91 7.13 -0.31
C MET A 93 -1.50 7.27 0.27
N GLU A 94 -0.98 8.47 0.28
CA GLU A 94 0.27 8.78 0.98
C GLU A 94 -0.08 9.32 2.37
N ASN A 95 0.31 8.58 3.41
CA ASN A 95 0.15 9.03 4.79
C ASN A 95 1.48 9.67 5.23
N GLY A 96 1.45 10.98 5.48
CA GLY A 96 2.63 11.85 5.54
C GLY A 96 3.82 11.42 6.40
N MET A 97 3.61 10.62 7.45
CA MET A 97 4.72 10.14 8.30
C MET A 97 5.25 8.77 7.90
N VAL A 98 4.43 7.96 7.32
CA VAL A 98 4.63 6.52 7.27
C VAL A 98 4.74 5.99 5.83
N GLY A 99 4.28 6.67 4.71
CA GLY A 99 4.36 6.36 3.28
C GLY A 99 3.03 5.98 2.63
N GLN A 100 3.00 4.94 1.82
CA GLN A 100 1.89 4.68 0.91
C GLN A 100 1.03 3.50 1.38
N GLN A 101 -0.27 3.65 1.33
CA GLN A 101 -1.26 2.60 1.55
C GLN A 101 -2.02 2.31 0.26
N VAL A 102 -2.47 1.09 0.07
CA VAL A 102 -3.28 0.70 -1.08
C VAL A 102 -4.65 0.22 -0.65
N SER A 103 -5.66 0.65 -1.38
CA SER A 103 -7.01 0.11 -1.29
C SER A 103 -7.60 -0.18 -2.67
N LEU A 104 -8.46 -1.19 -2.75
CA LEU A 104 -9.15 -1.57 -3.96
C LEU A 104 -10.59 -1.06 -3.91
N ARG A 105 -11.04 -0.37 -4.98
CA ARG A 105 -12.43 0.06 -5.17
C ARG A 105 -13.02 0.82 -3.98
N GLY A 106 -12.21 1.66 -3.33
CA GLY A 106 -12.63 2.48 -2.20
C GLY A 106 -12.93 1.72 -0.91
N MET A 107 -12.58 0.44 -0.81
CA MET A 107 -12.60 -0.32 0.43
C MET A 107 -11.50 0.20 1.39
N LYS A 108 -11.56 -0.12 2.68
CA LYS A 108 -10.48 0.22 3.63
C LYS A 108 -9.20 -0.56 3.28
N THR A 109 -8.05 -0.06 3.69
CA THR A 109 -6.74 -0.69 3.41
C THR A 109 -6.61 -2.08 4.00
N ASN A 110 -7.15 -2.32 5.20
CA ASN A 110 -7.19 -3.62 5.87
C ASN A 110 -8.22 -4.61 5.29
N GLN A 111 -8.98 -4.20 4.27
CA GLN A 111 -9.92 -5.03 3.51
C GLN A 111 -9.34 -5.52 2.18
N THR A 112 -8.04 -5.24 1.91
CA THR A 112 -7.29 -5.70 0.75
C THR A 112 -6.21 -6.67 1.21
N LEU A 113 -6.29 -7.92 0.74
CA LEU A 113 -5.31 -8.95 1.09
C LEU A 113 -4.07 -8.84 0.20
N ILE A 114 -2.89 -8.76 0.81
CA ILE A 114 -1.60 -8.84 0.11
C ILE A 114 -1.00 -10.23 0.31
N MET A 115 -0.43 -10.79 -0.78
CA MET A 115 0.17 -12.11 -0.79
C MET A 115 1.51 -12.09 -1.53
N ILE A 116 2.42 -13.00 -1.19
CA ILE A 116 3.63 -13.33 -1.94
C ILE A 116 3.62 -14.81 -2.28
N ASP A 117 3.71 -15.17 -3.56
CA ASP A 117 3.64 -16.55 -4.07
C ASP A 117 2.45 -17.35 -3.52
N GLY A 118 1.29 -16.67 -3.37
CA GLY A 118 0.08 -17.26 -2.80
C GLY A 118 0.06 -17.35 -1.28
N ARG A 119 1.11 -16.94 -0.57
CA ARG A 119 1.19 -16.89 0.89
C ARG A 119 0.63 -15.56 1.40
N ARG A 120 -0.29 -15.60 2.33
CA ARG A 120 -0.82 -14.43 3.02
C ARG A 120 0.30 -13.73 3.79
N ILE A 121 0.42 -12.43 3.60
CA ILE A 121 1.26 -11.56 4.43
C ILE A 121 0.34 -10.69 5.29
N ARG A 122 0.58 -10.67 6.57
CA ARG A 122 -0.10 -9.76 7.48
C ARG A 122 0.83 -9.43 8.62
N THR A 123 1.14 -8.16 8.76
CA THR A 123 2.15 -7.71 9.72
C THR A 123 1.69 -6.55 10.59
N GLU A 124 0.64 -5.83 10.20
CA GLU A 124 0.11 -4.69 10.95
C GLU A 124 -1.34 -4.91 11.34
N GLU A 125 -1.68 -4.43 12.53
CA GLU A 125 -2.92 -4.77 13.20
C GLU A 125 -3.94 -3.61 13.25
N THR A 126 -3.64 -2.45 12.69
CA THR A 126 -4.59 -1.34 12.67
C THR A 126 -4.97 -0.95 11.25
N ASP A 127 -6.17 -0.44 11.05
CA ASP A 127 -6.65 0.06 9.76
C ASP A 127 -5.81 1.23 9.23
N GLN A 128 -5.17 1.98 10.13
CA GLN A 128 -4.33 3.13 9.78
C GLN A 128 -2.94 2.73 9.28
N THR A 129 -2.45 1.56 9.64
CA THR A 129 -1.13 1.05 9.27
C THR A 129 -1.19 -0.21 8.43
N ALA A 130 -2.38 -0.77 8.21
CA ALA A 130 -2.56 -1.96 7.40
C ALA A 130 -2.03 -1.77 5.98
N ASN A 131 -1.34 -2.79 5.49
CA ASN A 131 -0.63 -2.90 4.21
C ASN A 131 0.42 -1.82 3.88
N TYR A 132 0.62 -0.89 4.75
CA TYR A 132 1.52 0.22 4.66
C TYR A 132 2.99 -0.18 4.55
N TYR A 133 3.43 -0.97 5.51
CA TYR A 133 4.80 -1.47 5.53
C TYR A 133 5.05 -2.52 4.46
N GLU A 134 4.04 -3.32 4.11
CA GLU A 134 4.15 -4.38 3.11
C GLU A 134 4.47 -3.81 1.73
N LEU A 135 3.90 -2.67 1.36
CA LEU A 135 4.16 -2.02 0.08
C LEU A 135 5.63 -1.59 -0.09
N GLN A 136 6.30 -1.29 1.01
CA GLN A 136 7.70 -0.86 1.02
C GLN A 136 8.70 -1.98 1.34
N ARG A 137 8.22 -3.12 1.85
CA ARG A 137 9.05 -4.26 2.29
C ARG A 137 9.29 -5.30 1.20
N ILE A 138 8.86 -5.05 -0.03
CA ILE A 138 9.03 -5.96 -1.15
C ILE A 138 10.20 -5.49 -2.00
N ASP A 139 11.17 -6.37 -2.22
CA ASP A 139 12.26 -6.13 -3.17
C ASP A 139 11.73 -6.29 -4.59
N MET A 140 11.51 -5.17 -5.29
CA MET A 140 10.98 -5.15 -6.66
C MET A 140 11.88 -5.85 -7.68
N ASN A 141 13.18 -6.00 -7.39
CA ASN A 141 14.09 -6.75 -8.25
C ASN A 141 13.81 -8.25 -8.27
N ASN A 142 13.18 -8.76 -7.21
CA ASN A 142 12.77 -10.16 -7.08
C ASN A 142 11.34 -10.44 -7.59
N VAL A 143 10.60 -9.40 -8.01
CA VAL A 143 9.22 -9.55 -8.51
C VAL A 143 9.20 -9.87 -9.99
N GLU A 144 8.48 -10.94 -10.36
CA GLU A 144 8.21 -11.33 -11.76
C GLU A 144 6.97 -10.63 -12.31
N ARG A 145 5.88 -10.64 -11.54
CA ARG A 145 4.62 -9.97 -11.86
C ARG A 145 3.77 -9.75 -10.61
N ILE A 146 2.78 -8.90 -10.74
CA ILE A 146 1.78 -8.64 -9.70
C ILE A 146 0.41 -8.99 -10.28
N GLU A 147 -0.30 -9.89 -9.63
CA GLU A 147 -1.66 -10.30 -9.98
C GLU A 147 -2.65 -9.60 -9.07
N ILE A 148 -3.61 -8.87 -9.63
CA ILE A 148 -4.62 -8.10 -8.91
C ILE A 148 -5.98 -8.67 -9.26
N VAL A 149 -6.70 -9.17 -8.25
CA VAL A 149 -8.06 -9.70 -8.40
C VAL A 149 -8.99 -8.87 -7.54
N ARG A 150 -9.98 -8.24 -8.18
CA ARG A 150 -10.96 -7.36 -7.52
C ARG A 150 -12.28 -8.08 -7.30
N GLY A 151 -13.02 -7.68 -6.25
CA GLY A 151 -14.34 -8.21 -5.92
C GLY A 151 -14.32 -9.39 -4.96
N ALA A 152 -15.39 -10.21 -4.98
CA ALA A 152 -15.59 -11.31 -4.04
C ALA A 152 -14.58 -12.45 -4.22
N VAL A 153 -13.53 -12.49 -3.43
CA VAL A 153 -12.54 -13.57 -3.44
C VAL A 153 -12.36 -14.25 -2.08
N SER A 154 -13.15 -13.83 -1.07
CA SER A 154 -13.10 -14.48 0.26
C SER A 154 -13.53 -15.94 0.25
N SER A 155 -14.32 -16.39 -0.74
CA SER A 155 -14.65 -17.81 -0.92
C SER A 155 -13.42 -18.68 -1.23
N LEU A 156 -12.30 -18.11 -1.63
CA LEU A 156 -11.04 -18.82 -1.85
C LEU A 156 -9.99 -18.46 -0.79
N TYR A 157 -9.90 -17.19 -0.45
CA TYR A 157 -8.81 -16.65 0.37
C TYR A 157 -9.23 -16.36 1.83
N GLY A 158 -10.53 -16.46 2.16
CA GLY A 158 -11.04 -16.21 3.52
C GLY A 158 -11.05 -14.75 3.91
N ALA A 159 -10.80 -14.50 5.19
CA ALA A 159 -10.81 -13.16 5.77
C ALA A 159 -9.87 -12.16 5.05
N ASP A 160 -10.21 -10.87 5.13
CA ASP A 160 -9.42 -9.72 4.67
C ASP A 160 -9.39 -9.48 3.15
N ALA A 161 -10.00 -10.38 2.35
CA ALA A 161 -10.11 -10.26 0.90
C ALA A 161 -11.48 -9.67 0.47
N MET A 162 -11.94 -8.60 1.16
CA MET A 162 -13.23 -7.96 0.87
C MET A 162 -13.19 -7.10 -0.40
N GLY A 163 -12.14 -6.28 -0.57
CA GLY A 163 -11.91 -5.49 -1.78
C GLY A 163 -11.25 -6.29 -2.90
N GLY A 164 -10.53 -7.33 -2.53
CA GLY A 164 -9.78 -8.19 -3.45
C GLY A 164 -8.44 -8.64 -2.89
N VAL A 165 -7.60 -9.15 -3.79
CA VAL A 165 -6.27 -9.70 -3.49
C VAL A 165 -5.24 -9.07 -4.42
N ILE A 166 -4.09 -8.70 -3.88
CA ILE A 166 -2.87 -8.34 -4.61
C ILE A 166 -1.84 -9.43 -4.31
N ASN A 167 -1.49 -10.23 -5.30
CA ASN A 167 -0.52 -11.33 -5.15
C ASN A 167 0.75 -11.03 -5.94
N ILE A 168 1.86 -10.93 -5.24
CA ILE A 168 3.18 -10.70 -5.79
C ILE A 168 3.80 -12.06 -6.13
N ILE A 169 4.08 -12.29 -7.39
CA ILE A 169 4.76 -13.50 -7.85
C ILE A 169 6.24 -13.20 -7.98
N THR A 170 7.07 -13.97 -7.27
CA THR A 170 8.52 -13.81 -7.31
C THR A 170 9.15 -14.55 -8.49
N LYS A 171 10.31 -14.06 -8.94
CA LYS A 171 11.10 -14.69 -10.01
C LYS A 171 11.50 -16.11 -9.63
N THR A 172 11.39 -17.02 -10.57
CA THR A 172 11.90 -18.39 -10.44
C THR A 172 13.41 -18.43 -10.69
N PRO A 173 14.14 -19.39 -10.10
CA PRO A 173 15.59 -19.55 -10.31
C PRO A 173 15.94 -20.41 -11.56
N ASP A 174 15.12 -20.41 -12.59
CA ASP A 174 15.21 -21.33 -13.73
C ASP A 174 16.49 -21.21 -14.55
N LYS A 175 17.10 -20.01 -14.57
CA LYS A 175 18.34 -19.73 -15.28
C LYS A 175 19.40 -19.18 -14.34
N GLU A 176 20.64 -19.59 -14.53
CA GLU A 176 21.75 -18.99 -13.79
C GLU A 176 21.87 -17.51 -14.18
N GLN A 177 21.78 -16.67 -13.16
CA GLN A 177 21.85 -15.23 -13.33
C GLN A 177 22.30 -14.55 -12.04
N THR A 178 23.27 -13.67 -12.16
CA THR A 178 23.64 -12.73 -11.12
C THR A 178 23.15 -11.33 -11.50
N THR A 179 22.46 -10.66 -10.61
CA THR A 179 22.01 -9.28 -10.79
C THR A 179 22.58 -8.40 -9.67
N VAL A 180 23.18 -7.29 -10.04
CA VAL A 180 23.55 -6.21 -9.11
C VAL A 180 22.72 -4.99 -9.49
N SER A 181 22.10 -4.35 -8.51
CA SER A 181 21.31 -3.15 -8.72
C SER A 181 21.77 -2.01 -7.82
N ALA A 182 21.65 -0.80 -8.33
CA ALA A 182 21.81 0.43 -7.56
C ALA A 182 20.76 1.44 -8.04
N ASP A 183 19.93 1.89 -7.12
CA ASP A 183 18.86 2.83 -7.38
C ASP A 183 19.05 4.06 -6.47
N TRP A 184 18.84 5.21 -7.05
CA TRP A 184 18.94 6.49 -6.36
C TRP A 184 17.72 7.35 -6.65
N THR A 185 17.16 7.90 -5.60
CA THR A 185 16.18 8.98 -5.70
C THR A 185 16.61 10.18 -4.86
N SER A 186 15.90 11.30 -5.00
CA SER A 186 16.10 12.43 -4.09
C SER A 186 15.76 12.08 -2.63
N ARG A 187 15.07 10.96 -2.37
CA ARG A 187 14.62 10.52 -1.03
C ARG A 187 15.36 9.33 -0.46
N GLN A 188 15.83 8.42 -1.30
CA GLN A 188 16.47 7.18 -0.88
C GLN A 188 17.58 6.75 -1.83
N SER A 189 18.40 5.83 -1.39
CA SER A 189 19.37 5.11 -2.22
C SER A 189 19.37 3.64 -1.82
N ASP A 190 19.31 2.77 -2.82
CA ASP A 190 19.21 1.33 -2.64
C ASP A 190 20.39 0.64 -3.34
N MET A 191 20.88 -0.44 -2.76
CA MET A 191 21.81 -1.38 -3.39
C MET A 191 21.25 -2.78 -3.25
N GLY A 192 21.27 -3.55 -4.33
CA GLY A 192 20.73 -4.89 -4.36
C GLY A 192 21.67 -5.88 -5.04
N PHE A 193 21.57 -7.12 -4.58
CA PHE A 193 22.25 -8.29 -5.17
C PHE A 193 21.24 -9.43 -5.25
N ARG A 194 21.19 -10.11 -6.37
CA ARG A 194 20.43 -11.34 -6.56
C ARG A 194 21.26 -12.37 -7.31
N TYR A 195 21.27 -13.59 -6.81
CA TYR A 195 21.82 -14.74 -7.49
C TYR A 195 20.76 -15.80 -7.67
N ALA A 196 20.60 -16.30 -8.88
CA ALA A 196 19.81 -17.46 -9.22
C ALA A 196 20.74 -18.54 -9.77
N SER A 197 20.66 -19.75 -9.23
CA SER A 197 21.59 -20.83 -9.58
C SER A 197 21.35 -21.46 -10.94
N GLY A 198 20.15 -21.21 -11.53
CA GLY A 198 19.68 -22.11 -12.55
C GLY A 198 19.50 -23.53 -12.00
N LYS A 199 19.27 -24.48 -12.88
CA LYS A 199 19.04 -25.88 -12.50
C LYS A 199 20.34 -26.60 -12.17
N LEU A 200 20.54 -26.95 -10.90
CA LEU A 200 21.67 -27.75 -10.40
C LEU A 200 21.19 -29.16 -10.06
N ASP A 201 21.19 -30.08 -11.02
CA ASP A 201 20.62 -31.42 -10.91
C ASP A 201 19.14 -31.35 -10.45
N LYS A 202 18.86 -31.70 -9.18
CA LYS A 202 17.53 -31.66 -8.58
C LYS A 202 17.21 -30.37 -7.84
N TRP A 203 18.16 -29.50 -7.67
CA TRP A 203 18.03 -28.23 -6.97
C TRP A 203 18.03 -27.06 -7.93
N ASP A 204 17.25 -26.06 -7.59
CA ASP A 204 17.45 -24.69 -8.04
C ASP A 204 17.18 -23.75 -6.85
N PHE A 205 17.89 -22.63 -6.78
CA PHE A 205 17.68 -21.66 -5.72
C PHE A 205 17.98 -20.23 -6.18
N ALA A 206 17.34 -19.29 -5.52
CA ALA A 206 17.67 -17.87 -5.66
C ALA A 206 17.82 -17.26 -4.28
N LEU A 207 18.83 -16.43 -4.12
CA LEU A 207 18.98 -15.58 -2.96
C LEU A 207 19.03 -14.11 -3.41
N SER A 208 18.50 -13.22 -2.59
CA SER A 208 18.63 -11.79 -2.80
C SER A 208 18.89 -11.06 -1.50
N TYR A 209 19.65 -9.98 -1.61
CA TYR A 209 19.89 -9.02 -0.54
C TYR A 209 19.69 -7.60 -1.09
N LYS A 210 19.04 -6.76 -0.32
CA LYS A 210 18.85 -5.35 -0.63
C LYS A 210 19.10 -4.52 0.63
N HIS A 211 19.90 -3.47 0.49
CA HIS A 211 20.09 -2.43 1.48
C HIS A 211 19.49 -1.12 0.97
N ALA A 212 18.65 -0.47 1.76
CA ALA A 212 17.98 0.77 1.41
C ALA A 212 18.24 1.82 2.49
N LYS A 213 18.67 3.02 2.07
CA LYS A 213 18.91 4.17 2.95
C LYS A 213 17.96 5.31 2.59
N TYR A 214 17.11 5.66 3.54
CA TYR A 214 16.12 6.75 3.44
C TYR A 214 16.70 8.04 4.02
N ARG A 215 16.59 9.14 3.27
CA ARG A 215 17.12 10.44 3.69
C ARG A 215 16.10 11.21 4.51
N GLN A 216 16.57 11.94 5.48
CA GLN A 216 15.74 12.91 6.21
C GLN A 216 15.34 14.06 5.27
N LEU A 217 14.04 14.30 5.19
CA LEU A 217 13.44 15.45 4.51
C LEU A 217 12.56 16.15 5.52
N ASN A 218 12.78 17.44 5.70
CA ASN A 218 12.00 18.23 6.64
C ASN A 218 10.87 18.95 5.91
N LYS A 219 9.72 19.02 6.57
CA LYS A 219 8.58 19.84 6.14
C LYS A 219 8.29 20.86 7.21
N ASP A 220 8.24 22.12 6.80
CA ASP A 220 7.87 23.22 7.68
C ASP A 220 6.36 23.43 7.65
N GLU A 221 5.72 23.35 8.79
CA GLU A 221 4.30 23.64 8.97
C GLU A 221 4.16 24.75 9.99
N SER A 222 3.45 25.82 9.63
CA SER A 222 3.12 26.90 10.54
C SER A 222 1.61 26.99 10.76
N SER A 223 1.19 27.14 12.02
CA SER A 223 -0.20 27.39 12.35
C SER A 223 -0.32 28.61 13.26
N THR A 224 -1.40 29.37 13.10
CA THR A 224 -1.73 30.49 13.94
C THR A 224 -3.11 30.25 14.57
N GLY A 225 -3.13 30.05 15.87
CA GLY A 225 -4.36 30.00 16.66
C GLY A 225 -4.69 31.38 17.24
N THR A 226 -5.91 31.84 17.08
CA THR A 226 -6.35 33.13 17.65
C THR A 226 -7.48 32.92 18.63
N THR A 227 -7.31 33.37 19.87
CA THR A 227 -8.33 33.37 20.88
C THR A 227 -8.55 34.80 21.39
N THR A 228 -9.78 35.28 21.31
CA THR A 228 -10.14 36.62 21.83
C THR A 228 -10.86 36.47 23.16
N ALA A 229 -10.36 37.14 24.15
CA ALA A 229 -11.03 37.25 25.47
C ALA A 229 -11.39 38.72 25.75
N SER A 230 -12.59 38.95 26.25
CA SER A 230 -13.12 40.27 26.59
C SER A 230 -13.50 40.33 28.06
N ASN A 231 -13.63 41.55 28.58
CA ASN A 231 -14.02 41.83 29.97
C ASN A 231 -13.06 41.30 31.06
N ILE A 232 -11.75 41.39 30.80
CA ILE A 232 -10.73 40.97 31.75
C ILE A 232 -10.49 42.14 32.72
N PRO A 233 -10.59 41.91 34.04
CA PRO A 233 -10.30 42.97 35.02
C PRO A 233 -8.85 43.43 34.95
N LEU A 234 -8.63 44.70 34.89
CA LEU A 234 -7.32 45.34 34.97
C LEU A 234 -6.81 45.43 36.41
N ILE A 235 -6.37 44.32 36.99
CA ILE A 235 -5.80 44.26 38.33
C ILE A 235 -4.24 44.16 38.17
N PRO A 236 -3.44 45.10 38.79
CA PRO A 236 -3.74 46.06 39.83
C PRO A 236 -3.92 47.51 39.35
N PHE A 237 -4.18 47.79 38.07
CA PHE A 237 -4.08 49.13 37.49
C PHE A 237 -5.37 49.94 37.36
N GLY A 238 -6.40 49.62 38.18
CA GLY A 238 -7.63 50.45 38.28
C GLY A 238 -8.92 49.71 37.99
N SER A 239 -10.05 50.42 38.10
CA SER A 239 -11.40 49.90 37.82
C SER A 239 -11.66 49.95 36.29
N GLY A 240 -11.58 48.85 35.63
CA GLY A 240 -11.89 48.75 34.21
C GLY A 240 -11.73 47.36 33.69
N THR A 241 -12.30 47.07 32.52
CA THR A 241 -12.13 45.80 31.78
C THR A 241 -11.49 46.09 30.41
N THR A 242 -10.64 45.24 29.98
CA THR A 242 -10.06 45.29 28.63
C THR A 242 -10.31 44.01 27.86
N SER A 243 -10.19 44.07 26.58
CA SER A 243 -10.14 42.87 25.73
C SER A 243 -8.75 42.67 25.16
N TYR A 244 -8.34 41.44 25.05
CA TYR A 244 -7.11 41.09 24.35
C TYR A 244 -7.33 39.96 23.36
N THR A 245 -6.53 39.93 22.33
CA THR A 245 -6.46 38.79 21.43
C THR A 245 -5.14 38.07 21.70
N LYS A 246 -5.24 36.83 22.12
CA LYS A 246 -4.12 35.92 22.25
C LYS A 246 -3.88 35.28 20.89
N VAL A 247 -2.70 35.45 20.36
CA VAL A 247 -2.25 34.83 19.11
C VAL A 247 -1.17 33.83 19.46
N ASP A 248 -1.48 32.57 19.34
CA ASP A 248 -0.52 31.48 19.48
C ASP A 248 0.04 31.15 18.07
N ASN A 249 1.29 31.51 17.84
CA ASN A 249 2.02 31.13 16.63
C ASN A 249 2.82 29.89 16.94
N SER A 250 2.56 28.79 16.26
CA SER A 250 3.37 27.59 16.34
C SER A 250 3.99 27.32 14.95
N ALA A 251 5.26 27.01 14.94
CA ALA A 251 5.94 26.47 13.79
C ALA A 251 6.40 25.05 14.13
N THR A 252 6.05 24.11 13.30
CA THR A 252 6.45 22.73 13.45
C THR A 252 7.23 22.31 12.22
N ASN A 253 8.42 21.78 12.43
CA ASN A 253 9.24 21.15 11.39
C ASN A 253 9.20 19.65 11.63
N THR A 254 8.57 18.91 10.73
CA THR A 254 8.41 17.47 10.84
C THR A 254 9.23 16.77 9.75
N SER A 255 10.06 15.81 10.13
CA SER A 255 10.73 14.95 9.14
C SER A 255 9.82 13.80 8.70
N ASN A 256 10.05 13.30 7.47
CA ASN A 256 9.61 11.96 7.10
C ASN A 256 10.33 10.91 7.96
N MET A 257 9.92 9.65 7.85
CA MET A 257 10.73 8.55 8.36
C MET A 257 12.01 8.40 7.52
N PHE A 258 13.16 8.36 8.19
CA PHE A 258 14.49 8.20 7.58
C PHE A 258 15.28 7.15 8.35
N GLY A 259 16.29 6.57 7.72
CA GLY A 259 17.09 5.49 8.30
C GLY A 259 17.46 4.43 7.29
N GLU A 260 17.64 3.22 7.73
CA GLU A 260 18.15 2.12 6.91
C GLU A 260 17.26 0.88 7.03
N LYS A 261 17.20 0.11 5.91
CA LYS A 261 16.47 -1.16 5.85
C LYS A 261 17.30 -2.18 5.10
N ASP A 262 17.34 -3.39 5.66
CA ASP A 262 17.97 -4.56 5.06
C ASP A 262 16.92 -5.63 4.77
N TYR A 263 17.01 -6.23 3.57
CA TYR A 263 16.14 -7.32 3.15
C TYR A 263 17.00 -8.50 2.67
N PHE A 264 16.65 -9.68 3.10
CA PHE A 264 17.23 -10.92 2.61
C PHE A 264 16.11 -11.90 2.28
N ASN A 265 16.19 -12.51 1.10
CA ASN A 265 15.25 -13.54 0.68
C ASN A 265 16.02 -14.73 0.11
N LEU A 266 15.56 -15.94 0.44
CA LEU A 266 16.00 -17.20 -0.13
C LEU A 266 14.80 -18.00 -0.56
N LYS A 267 14.83 -18.52 -1.78
CA LYS A 267 13.87 -19.50 -2.29
C LYS A 267 14.66 -20.65 -2.91
N ALA A 268 14.33 -21.87 -2.55
CA ALA A 268 14.98 -23.07 -3.08
C ALA A 268 13.91 -24.12 -3.41
N ASP A 269 14.04 -24.70 -4.59
CA ASP A 269 13.21 -25.80 -5.05
C ASP A 269 14.05 -27.08 -5.13
N TYR A 270 13.48 -28.18 -4.66
CA TYR A 270 14.07 -29.53 -4.78
C TYR A 270 13.12 -30.44 -5.55
N GLU A 271 13.51 -30.86 -6.74
CA GLU A 271 12.78 -31.85 -7.54
C GLU A 271 12.99 -33.25 -6.98
N ILE A 272 12.00 -33.80 -6.30
CA ILE A 272 12.01 -35.19 -5.84
C ILE A 272 11.99 -36.10 -7.06
N ASP A 273 11.07 -35.82 -7.98
CA ASP A 273 10.95 -36.41 -9.32
C ASP A 273 10.26 -35.41 -10.27
N LYS A 274 10.09 -35.75 -11.55
CA LYS A 274 9.46 -34.90 -12.58
C LYS A 274 8.04 -34.40 -12.23
N LYS A 275 7.41 -34.94 -11.19
CA LYS A 275 6.02 -34.63 -10.81
C LYS A 275 5.90 -34.10 -9.39
N LYS A 276 6.97 -34.08 -8.61
CA LYS A 276 6.93 -33.74 -7.18
C LYS A 276 8.08 -32.81 -6.82
N LYS A 277 7.77 -31.77 -6.11
CA LYS A 277 8.70 -30.71 -5.72
C LYS A 277 8.51 -30.30 -4.26
N LEU A 278 9.61 -30.02 -3.58
CA LEU A 278 9.63 -29.29 -2.32
C LEU A 278 10.14 -27.88 -2.60
N THR A 279 9.45 -26.88 -2.08
CA THR A 279 9.86 -25.48 -2.11
C THR A 279 10.13 -25.01 -0.71
N PHE A 280 11.29 -24.41 -0.48
CA PHE A 280 11.69 -23.77 0.77
C PHE A 280 11.81 -22.27 0.54
N PHE A 281 11.47 -21.46 1.55
CA PHE A 281 11.69 -20.02 1.47
C PHE A 281 12.02 -19.46 2.85
N ILE A 282 12.83 -18.40 2.87
CA ILE A 282 13.17 -17.59 4.03
C ILE A 282 13.10 -16.14 3.59
N ASP A 283 12.41 -15.31 4.37
CA ASP A 283 12.31 -13.86 4.20
C ASP A 283 12.77 -13.21 5.51
N TYR A 284 13.77 -12.36 5.46
CA TYR A 284 14.25 -11.58 6.59
C TYR A 284 14.28 -10.10 6.25
N MET A 285 13.91 -9.27 7.21
CA MET A 285 14.01 -7.82 7.08
C MET A 285 14.37 -7.20 8.43
N ARG A 286 15.22 -6.20 8.39
CA ARG A 286 15.49 -5.29 9.51
C ARG A 286 15.27 -3.86 9.07
N GLU A 287 14.61 -3.06 9.90
CA GLU A 287 14.41 -1.64 9.71
C GLU A 287 14.87 -0.89 10.95
N ASP A 288 15.79 0.04 10.78
CA ASP A 288 16.21 1.02 11.78
C ASP A 288 15.83 2.41 11.24
N MET A 289 14.70 2.92 11.69
CA MET A 289 14.09 4.12 11.15
C MET A 289 13.84 5.14 12.24
N LYS A 290 13.87 6.42 11.89
CA LYS A 290 13.64 7.56 12.78
C LYS A 290 12.69 8.57 12.18
N SER A 291 11.99 9.30 13.03
CA SER A 291 11.31 10.54 12.65
C SER A 291 11.58 11.61 13.71
N THR A 292 11.72 12.86 13.29
CA THR A 292 11.99 14.00 14.16
C THR A 292 10.92 15.07 13.95
N GLU A 293 10.38 15.59 15.03
CA GLU A 293 9.45 16.72 15.04
C GLU A 293 10.05 17.81 15.94
N THR A 294 10.25 19.01 15.37
CA THR A 294 10.71 20.18 16.12
C THR A 294 9.59 21.19 16.15
N SER A 295 9.08 21.52 17.32
CA SER A 295 8.04 22.52 17.48
C SER A 295 8.54 23.74 18.24
N THR A 296 8.22 24.92 17.72
CA THR A 296 8.46 26.20 18.39
C THR A 296 7.12 26.92 18.53
N GLY A 297 6.85 27.45 19.71
CA GLY A 297 5.64 28.20 19.96
C GLY A 297 5.94 29.57 20.52
N THR A 298 5.31 30.61 19.99
CA THR A 298 5.31 31.96 20.54
C THR A 298 3.88 32.41 20.81
N THR A 299 3.61 32.88 22.01
CA THR A 299 2.33 33.48 22.35
C THR A 299 2.45 35.00 22.33
N VAL A 300 1.62 35.64 21.54
CA VAL A 300 1.57 37.10 21.41
C VAL A 300 0.20 37.58 21.92
N TYR A 301 0.18 38.45 22.89
CA TYR A 301 -1.04 39.11 23.34
C TYR A 301 -1.16 40.49 22.70
N LYS A 302 -2.23 40.71 21.93
CA LYS A 302 -2.58 42.00 21.36
C LYS A 302 -3.72 42.60 22.18
N PHE A 303 -3.47 43.75 22.85
CA PHE A 303 -4.48 44.44 23.66
C PHE A 303 -5.20 45.48 22.80
N GLN A 304 -6.50 45.64 22.94
CA GLN A 304 -7.22 46.72 22.27
C GLN A 304 -6.97 48.07 23.01
N SER A 305 -6.65 49.06 22.24
CA SER A 305 -5.94 50.28 22.63
C SER A 305 -6.68 51.31 23.49
N ALA A 306 -7.95 51.14 23.80
CA ALA A 306 -8.73 52.20 24.44
C ALA A 306 -8.39 52.47 25.94
N VAL A 307 -7.66 51.56 26.60
CA VAL A 307 -7.41 51.66 28.06
C VAL A 307 -5.92 51.86 28.40
N LEU A 308 -5.00 51.73 27.48
CA LEU A 308 -3.57 51.86 27.74
C LEU A 308 -3.03 53.28 27.52
N THR A 309 -3.85 54.22 27.06
CA THR A 309 -3.47 55.63 26.84
C THR A 309 -2.90 56.32 28.08
N PRO A 310 -3.41 56.09 29.31
CA PRO A 310 -2.83 56.68 30.54
C PRO A 310 -1.44 56.12 30.89
N LEU A 311 -1.17 54.83 30.56
CA LEU A 311 0.11 54.18 30.86
C LEU A 311 1.20 54.58 29.85
N HIS A 312 0.81 54.96 28.63
CA HIS A 312 1.72 55.44 27.59
C HIS A 312 2.41 56.76 27.97
N ASN A 313 1.70 57.66 28.71
CA ASN A 313 2.22 58.95 29.18
C ASN A 313 3.14 58.81 30.41
N LEU A 314 3.19 57.67 31.08
CA LEU A 314 4.09 57.38 32.19
C LEU A 314 5.43 56.76 31.82
N TYR A 315 5.53 56.19 30.63
CA TYR A 315 6.78 55.60 30.08
C TYR A 315 7.24 56.45 28.90
N ASN A 316 8.21 57.30 29.12
CA ASN A 316 8.87 58.19 28.17
C ASN A 316 8.93 57.67 26.71
N GLY A 317 8.10 58.18 25.82
CA GLY A 317 8.44 58.48 24.42
C GLY A 317 8.69 57.32 23.46
N GLY A 318 8.48 56.09 23.85
CA GLY A 318 8.55 54.92 22.93
C GLY A 318 7.21 54.65 22.26
N ILE A 319 7.19 54.26 21.01
CA ILE A 319 5.99 53.81 20.28
C ILE A 319 5.39 52.64 21.09
N ALA A 320 4.23 52.85 21.70
CA ALA A 320 3.53 51.80 22.43
C ALA A 320 3.08 50.73 21.45
N SER A 321 3.84 49.67 21.37
CA SER A 321 3.38 48.44 20.78
C SER A 321 2.28 47.90 21.69
N ASN A 322 1.04 47.87 21.22
CA ASN A 322 -0.07 47.19 21.90
C ASN A 322 0.10 45.66 21.94
N THR A 323 1.32 45.19 21.77
CA THR A 323 1.67 43.80 21.62
C THR A 323 2.69 43.41 22.68
N VAL A 324 2.34 42.52 23.59
CA VAL A 324 3.28 41.93 24.53
C VAL A 324 3.57 40.50 24.01
N SER A 325 4.79 40.28 23.60
CA SER A 325 5.27 38.92 23.29
C SER A 325 5.78 38.29 24.58
N THR A 326 5.12 37.28 25.06
CA THR A 326 5.68 36.42 26.10
C THR A 326 6.53 35.38 25.38
N GLY A 327 7.83 35.42 25.63
CA GLY A 327 8.90 34.75 24.92
C GLY A 327 8.61 33.37 24.37
N GLY A 328 9.15 33.08 23.20
CA GLY A 328 9.17 31.74 22.64
C GLY A 328 9.82 30.76 23.63
N GLY A 329 9.12 29.70 23.98
CA GLY A 329 9.71 28.60 24.70
C GLY A 329 10.86 28.01 23.89
N SER A 330 11.81 27.39 24.55
CA SER A 330 12.85 26.62 23.87
C SER A 330 12.18 25.61 22.92
N PRO A 331 12.73 25.38 21.72
CA PRO A 331 12.17 24.38 20.81
C PRO A 331 12.02 23.03 21.51
N THR A 332 10.87 22.39 21.33
CA THR A 332 10.68 21.02 21.76
C THR A 332 11.02 20.10 20.61
N ILE A 333 11.99 19.24 20.81
CA ILE A 333 12.39 18.20 19.85
C ILE A 333 11.77 16.88 20.31
N LYS A 334 10.96 16.27 19.45
CA LYS A 334 10.42 14.94 19.65
C LYS A 334 11.02 14.02 18.60
N ASP A 335 11.73 13.02 19.05
CA ASP A 335 12.28 11.96 18.21
C ASP A 335 11.53 10.66 18.46
N VAL A 336 11.32 9.92 17.39
CA VAL A 336 10.75 8.56 17.47
C VAL A 336 11.68 7.63 16.70
N ASP A 337 12.23 6.65 17.42
CA ASP A 337 13.04 5.58 16.85
C ASP A 337 12.18 4.34 16.68
N TYR A 338 12.32 3.68 15.54
CA TYR A 338 11.64 2.42 15.19
C TYR A 338 12.70 1.36 14.86
N ASP A 339 12.73 0.28 15.62
CA ASP A 339 13.51 -0.93 15.33
C ASP A 339 12.55 -2.08 15.04
N ASN A 340 12.50 -2.51 13.78
CA ASN A 340 11.61 -3.56 13.35
C ASN A 340 12.40 -4.72 12.76
N VAL A 341 12.08 -5.95 13.17
CA VAL A 341 12.66 -7.17 12.61
C VAL A 341 11.53 -8.08 12.17
N LYS A 342 11.55 -8.50 10.90
CA LYS A 342 10.62 -9.48 10.33
C LYS A 342 11.39 -10.73 9.94
N LEU A 343 10.84 -11.89 10.30
CA LEU A 343 11.30 -13.21 9.88
C LEU A 343 10.12 -14.00 9.33
N GLY A 344 10.25 -14.46 8.10
CA GLY A 344 9.32 -15.39 7.45
C GLY A 344 10.04 -16.64 6.98
N GLY A 345 9.34 -17.75 6.91
CA GLY A 345 9.89 -18.98 6.36
C GLY A 345 8.83 -20.04 6.18
N GLY A 346 9.15 -21.07 5.39
CA GLY A 346 8.22 -22.18 5.21
C GLY A 346 8.68 -23.22 4.22
N ILE A 347 7.84 -24.22 4.08
CA ILE A 347 8.02 -25.34 3.17
C ILE A 347 6.71 -25.66 2.46
N ALA A 348 6.77 -25.96 1.19
CA ALA A 348 5.63 -26.44 0.42
C ALA A 348 6.00 -27.72 -0.33
N TYR A 349 5.17 -28.73 -0.20
CA TYR A 349 5.22 -29.95 -1.01
C TYR A 349 4.12 -29.88 -2.07
N SER A 350 4.51 -29.92 -3.32
CA SER A 350 3.58 -29.89 -4.46
C SER A 350 3.83 -31.07 -5.38
N GLY A 351 2.76 -31.55 -6.01
CA GLY A 351 2.88 -32.65 -6.93
C GLY A 351 1.71 -32.77 -7.89
N LYS A 352 1.90 -33.63 -8.91
CA LYS A 352 0.90 -33.97 -9.92
C LYS A 352 0.77 -35.48 -10.01
N ASP A 353 -0.44 -35.98 -10.03
CA ASP A 353 -0.77 -37.38 -10.32
C ASP A 353 -1.68 -37.47 -11.55
N ARG A 354 -2.26 -38.68 -11.78
CA ARG A 354 -3.12 -38.94 -12.96
C ARG A 354 -4.43 -38.10 -12.92
N LYS A 355 -4.87 -37.65 -11.75
CA LYS A 355 -6.14 -36.93 -11.57
C LYS A 355 -5.97 -35.43 -11.45
N GLY A 356 -4.76 -34.92 -11.23
CA GLY A 356 -4.53 -33.49 -11.11
C GLY A 356 -3.38 -33.12 -10.16
N ASN A 357 -3.43 -31.91 -9.62
CA ASN A 357 -2.37 -31.31 -8.81
C ASN A 357 -2.75 -31.31 -7.32
N TYR A 358 -1.74 -31.36 -6.45
CA TYR A 358 -1.91 -31.16 -5.01
C TYR A 358 -0.78 -30.34 -4.42
N LYS A 359 -1.09 -29.65 -3.33
CA LYS A 359 -0.13 -28.85 -2.56
C LYS A 359 -0.44 -28.97 -1.07
N ILE A 360 0.59 -29.12 -0.25
CA ILE A 360 0.54 -28.96 1.19
C ILE A 360 1.66 -27.97 1.54
N ALA A 361 1.36 -26.95 2.31
CA ALA A 361 2.33 -25.93 2.66
C ALA A 361 2.20 -25.53 4.13
N TYR A 362 3.35 -25.31 4.75
CA TYR A 362 3.45 -24.68 6.06
C TYR A 362 4.26 -23.41 5.94
N SER A 363 3.79 -22.33 6.57
CA SER A 363 4.51 -21.09 6.67
C SER A 363 4.46 -20.50 8.08
N TYR A 364 5.53 -19.85 8.44
CA TYR A 364 5.69 -19.08 9.66
C TYR A 364 6.07 -17.65 9.32
N GLU A 365 5.53 -16.70 10.06
CA GLU A 365 5.90 -15.28 9.98
C GLU A 365 5.93 -14.67 11.38
N GLN A 366 6.93 -13.86 11.65
CA GLN A 366 7.05 -13.06 12.88
C GLN A 366 7.46 -11.64 12.53
N LEU A 367 6.86 -10.66 13.19
CA LEU A 367 7.28 -9.27 13.19
C LEU A 367 7.47 -8.80 14.62
N ASP A 368 8.67 -8.41 14.95
CA ASP A 368 9.01 -7.69 16.18
C ASP A 368 9.12 -6.20 15.85
N LYS A 369 8.37 -5.37 16.57
CA LYS A 369 8.40 -3.90 16.44
C LYS A 369 8.70 -3.29 17.79
N GLU A 370 9.62 -2.34 17.77
CA GLU A 370 9.93 -1.52 18.94
C GLU A 370 9.88 -0.04 18.54
N GLN A 371 9.17 0.75 19.31
CA GLN A 371 9.06 2.19 19.11
C GLN A 371 9.46 2.91 20.39
N ASN A 372 10.47 3.78 20.32
CA ASN A 372 10.94 4.58 21.42
C ASN A 372 10.68 6.06 21.12
N THR A 373 10.00 6.76 22.01
CA THR A 373 9.70 8.20 21.88
C THR A 373 10.52 8.99 22.86
N TYR A 374 11.20 10.00 22.36
CA TYR A 374 12.04 10.91 23.13
C TYR A 374 11.48 12.33 23.06
N SER A 375 11.70 13.11 24.10
CA SER A 375 11.48 14.56 24.10
C SER A 375 12.74 15.23 24.65
N ASN A 376 13.34 16.10 23.85
CA ASN A 376 14.61 16.76 24.15
C ASN A 376 15.67 15.75 24.64
N GLY A 377 15.84 14.63 23.92
CA GLY A 377 16.81 13.57 24.22
C GLY A 377 16.45 12.65 25.38
N THR A 378 15.34 12.92 26.10
CA THR A 378 14.89 12.08 27.22
C THR A 378 13.80 11.11 26.74
N LYS A 379 13.99 9.80 26.96
CA LYS A 379 12.98 8.77 26.63
C LYS A 379 11.70 9.02 27.46
N LYS A 380 10.58 9.19 26.79
CA LYS A 380 9.26 9.50 27.38
C LYS A 380 8.28 8.35 27.26
N ASP A 381 8.35 7.60 26.17
CA ASP A 381 7.42 6.51 25.90
C ASP A 381 8.10 5.35 25.18
N TYR A 382 7.47 4.18 25.29
CA TYR A 382 7.95 2.93 24.73
C TYR A 382 6.77 2.05 24.35
N ASP A 383 6.77 1.59 23.10
CA ASP A 383 5.83 0.58 22.64
C ASP A 383 6.57 -0.60 22.03
N LYS A 384 6.15 -1.81 22.39
CA LYS A 384 6.63 -3.06 21.79
C LYS A 384 5.46 -3.90 21.32
N MET A 385 5.66 -4.50 20.16
CA MET A 385 4.71 -5.44 19.55
C MET A 385 5.50 -6.60 18.94
N LYS A 386 5.09 -7.81 19.25
CA LYS A 386 5.51 -9.03 18.59
C LYS A 386 4.31 -9.76 18.05
N PHE A 387 4.18 -9.74 16.74
CA PHE A 387 3.17 -10.49 16.01
C PHE A 387 3.78 -11.78 15.47
N ASN A 388 3.07 -12.89 15.54
CA ASN A 388 3.47 -14.14 14.89
C ASN A 388 2.25 -14.83 14.28
N GLN A 389 2.50 -15.58 13.21
CA GLN A 389 1.46 -16.44 12.62
C GLN A 389 2.06 -17.73 12.09
N HIS A 390 1.29 -18.81 12.22
CA HIS A 390 1.55 -20.11 11.62
C HIS A 390 0.39 -20.44 10.69
N ILE A 391 0.67 -20.89 9.48
CA ILE A 391 -0.35 -21.30 8.51
C ILE A 391 0.02 -22.68 7.97
N LEU A 392 -0.90 -23.62 8.10
CA LEU A 392 -0.87 -24.91 7.40
C LEU A 392 -2.01 -24.91 6.40
N GLU A 393 -1.71 -25.09 5.13
CA GLU A 393 -2.71 -25.17 4.07
C GLU A 393 -2.56 -26.42 3.22
N SER A 394 -3.67 -26.90 2.69
CA SER A 394 -3.69 -27.98 1.71
C SER A 394 -4.65 -27.65 0.59
N GLN A 395 -4.32 -28.08 -0.62
CA GLN A 395 -5.15 -27.91 -1.80
C GLN A 395 -5.05 -29.13 -2.70
N ARG A 396 -6.18 -29.50 -3.28
CA ARG A 396 -6.28 -30.49 -4.34
C ARG A 396 -7.07 -29.92 -5.51
N THR A 397 -6.52 -30.00 -6.72
CA THR A 397 -7.23 -29.70 -7.97
C THR A 397 -7.30 -30.96 -8.81
N MET A 398 -8.49 -31.32 -9.27
CA MET A 398 -8.75 -32.56 -10.02
C MET A 398 -9.62 -32.29 -11.22
N GLN A 399 -9.24 -32.79 -12.36
CA GLN A 399 -10.12 -32.89 -13.51
C GLN A 399 -11.08 -34.07 -13.29
N LEU A 400 -12.37 -33.78 -13.08
CA LEU A 400 -13.39 -34.81 -12.88
C LEU A 400 -13.84 -35.42 -14.22
N ASN A 401 -13.99 -34.57 -15.24
CA ASN A 401 -14.34 -34.92 -16.60
C ASN A 401 -13.93 -33.77 -17.53
N ASP A 402 -14.30 -33.83 -18.81
CA ASP A 402 -13.92 -32.81 -19.81
C ASP A 402 -14.54 -31.42 -19.53
N LYS A 403 -15.54 -31.32 -18.67
CA LYS A 403 -16.26 -30.08 -18.37
C LYS A 403 -16.03 -29.55 -16.97
N ASN A 404 -15.45 -30.31 -16.06
CA ASN A 404 -15.36 -29.99 -14.65
C ASN A 404 -13.94 -30.15 -14.11
N VAL A 405 -13.41 -29.07 -13.55
CA VAL A 405 -12.16 -29.06 -12.78
C VAL A 405 -12.47 -28.66 -11.34
N LEU A 406 -12.44 -29.62 -10.44
CA LEU A 406 -12.76 -29.44 -9.04
C LEU A 406 -11.49 -29.06 -8.24
N THR A 407 -11.56 -27.96 -7.49
CA THR A 407 -10.53 -27.55 -6.52
C THR A 407 -11.14 -27.50 -5.13
N PHE A 408 -10.49 -28.14 -4.15
CA PHE A 408 -10.87 -28.05 -2.75
C PHE A 408 -9.64 -28.05 -1.85
N GLY A 409 -9.81 -27.55 -0.65
CA GLY A 409 -8.70 -27.43 0.30
C GLY A 409 -9.12 -27.02 1.69
N GLY A 410 -8.12 -26.92 2.56
CA GLY A 410 -8.26 -26.49 3.93
C GLY A 410 -7.10 -25.62 4.40
N GLU A 411 -7.36 -24.84 5.41
CA GLU A 411 -6.39 -23.98 6.07
C GLU A 411 -6.57 -24.09 7.60
N TYR A 412 -5.47 -24.24 8.31
CA TYR A 412 -5.41 -23.97 9.74
C TYR A 412 -4.40 -22.85 9.98
N ARG A 413 -4.80 -21.83 10.71
CA ARG A 413 -3.96 -20.68 11.00
C ARG A 413 -4.09 -20.28 12.46
N THR A 414 -2.96 -20.05 13.13
CA THR A 414 -2.92 -19.43 14.45
C THR A 414 -2.16 -18.11 14.36
N GLN A 415 -2.66 -17.10 15.04
CA GLN A 415 -2.07 -15.77 15.13
C GLN A 415 -1.87 -15.41 16.59
N GLY A 416 -0.71 -14.83 16.92
CA GLY A 416 -0.39 -14.36 18.26
C GLY A 416 0.09 -12.92 18.23
N LEU A 417 -0.31 -12.15 19.23
CA LEU A 417 0.11 -10.77 19.44
C LEU A 417 0.54 -10.58 20.89
N ASP A 418 1.82 -10.28 21.10
CA ASP A 418 2.36 -9.84 22.38
C ASP A 418 2.66 -8.33 22.28
N SER A 419 1.92 -7.50 23.03
CA SER A 419 1.97 -6.05 22.83
C SER A 419 1.77 -5.27 24.11
N THR A 420 2.53 -4.18 24.25
CA THR A 420 2.34 -3.17 25.28
C THR A 420 1.02 -2.43 25.12
N ARG A 421 0.43 -2.43 23.90
CA ARG A 421 -0.87 -1.79 23.63
C ARG A 421 -2.08 -2.62 24.07
N ILE A 422 -1.87 -3.89 24.47
CA ILE A 422 -2.89 -4.77 25.06
C ILE A 422 -2.80 -4.75 26.60
N ALA A 423 -1.71 -4.28 27.17
CA ALA A 423 -1.34 -4.46 28.57
C ALA A 423 -2.19 -3.68 29.57
N GLY A 424 -2.78 -2.58 29.15
CA GLY A 424 -3.52 -1.66 30.03
C GLY A 424 -3.04 -0.23 29.92
N TYR A 425 -3.78 0.68 30.53
CA TYR A 425 -3.50 2.10 30.47
C TYR A 425 -2.14 2.41 31.09
N GLY A 426 -1.19 2.80 30.24
CA GLY A 426 0.15 3.20 30.65
C GLY A 426 0.79 4.12 29.62
N VAL A 427 1.22 5.29 30.08
CA VAL A 427 2.13 6.17 29.34
C VAL A 427 3.46 6.05 30.06
N GLY A 428 4.55 5.93 29.30
CA GLY A 428 5.88 5.89 29.84
C GLY A 428 6.69 4.65 29.45
N THR A 429 7.81 4.48 30.12
CA THR A 429 8.87 3.52 29.72
C THR A 429 8.76 2.13 30.36
N ASN A 430 7.83 1.92 31.30
CA ASN A 430 7.72 0.69 32.11
C ASN A 430 6.47 -0.14 31.76
N LYS A 431 6.15 -0.26 30.46
CA LYS A 431 5.03 -1.08 30.00
C LYS A 431 5.45 -2.53 29.85
N THR A 432 4.64 -3.46 30.33
CA THR A 432 4.84 -4.89 30.14
C THR A 432 3.90 -5.42 29.08
N PRO A 433 4.39 -6.04 28.01
CA PRO A 433 3.53 -6.63 26.98
C PRO A 433 2.60 -7.71 27.55
N LYS A 434 1.43 -7.88 26.94
CA LYS A 434 0.51 -9.02 27.17
C LYS A 434 0.26 -9.75 25.88
N TYR A 435 0.07 -11.05 26.01
CA TYR A 435 -0.16 -11.96 24.88
C TYR A 435 -1.65 -12.25 24.68
N LYS A 436 -2.07 -12.25 23.42
CA LYS A 436 -3.36 -12.73 22.92
C LYS A 436 -3.15 -13.57 21.67
N SER A 437 -4.01 -14.55 21.46
CA SER A 437 -3.97 -15.41 20.26
C SER A 437 -5.36 -15.72 19.75
N MET A 438 -5.42 -16.13 18.49
CA MET A 438 -6.64 -16.41 17.75
C MET A 438 -6.38 -17.53 16.74
N ASP A 439 -7.27 -18.51 16.68
CA ASP A 439 -7.18 -19.65 15.77
C ASP A 439 -8.23 -19.58 14.68
N TYR A 440 -7.85 -20.02 13.48
CA TYR A 440 -8.72 -20.13 12.32
C TYR A 440 -8.64 -21.55 11.76
N PHE A 441 -9.79 -22.07 11.40
CA PHE A 441 -9.92 -23.28 10.60
C PHE A 441 -10.82 -22.97 9.41
N ALA A 442 -10.44 -23.44 8.21
CA ALA A 442 -11.26 -23.22 7.03
C ALA A 442 -11.24 -24.41 6.07
N MET A 443 -12.36 -24.58 5.36
CA MET A 443 -12.50 -25.49 4.23
C MET A 443 -13.15 -24.77 3.06
N TYR A 444 -12.72 -25.07 1.84
CA TYR A 444 -13.30 -24.50 0.63
C TYR A 444 -13.39 -25.53 -0.49
N ILE A 445 -14.32 -25.27 -1.42
CA ILE A 445 -14.53 -26.04 -2.63
C ILE A 445 -14.94 -25.11 -3.77
N GLN A 446 -14.44 -25.38 -4.96
CA GLN A 446 -14.74 -24.66 -6.18
C GLN A 446 -14.79 -25.63 -7.35
N ASP A 447 -15.73 -25.42 -8.29
CA ASP A 447 -15.75 -26.11 -9.58
C ASP A 447 -15.56 -25.12 -10.72
N GLU A 448 -14.70 -25.44 -11.66
CA GLU A 448 -14.58 -24.75 -12.95
C GLU A 448 -15.39 -25.55 -13.97
N TYR A 449 -16.64 -25.13 -14.15
CA TYR A 449 -17.60 -25.80 -15.02
C TYR A 449 -17.64 -25.14 -16.41
N MET A 450 -17.29 -25.90 -17.43
CA MET A 450 -17.29 -25.51 -18.83
C MET A 450 -18.35 -26.32 -19.59
N PRO A 451 -19.62 -25.87 -19.59
CA PRO A 451 -20.70 -26.60 -20.29
C PRO A 451 -20.45 -26.72 -21.79
N ASP A 452 -19.81 -25.70 -22.38
CA ASP A 452 -19.38 -25.62 -23.76
C ASP A 452 -18.13 -24.71 -23.91
N GLU A 453 -17.64 -24.50 -25.12
CA GLU A 453 -16.45 -23.67 -25.42
C GLU A 453 -16.64 -22.16 -25.17
N LYS A 454 -17.86 -21.69 -24.94
CA LYS A 454 -18.21 -20.29 -24.74
C LYS A 454 -18.39 -19.91 -23.27
N TRP A 455 -18.77 -20.85 -22.44
CA TRP A 455 -19.09 -20.60 -21.05
C TRP A 455 -18.05 -21.21 -20.09
N LEU A 456 -17.60 -20.39 -19.16
CA LEU A 456 -16.96 -20.83 -17.94
C LEU A 456 -17.78 -20.31 -16.76
N VAL A 457 -18.17 -21.20 -15.85
CA VAL A 457 -18.94 -20.90 -14.64
C VAL A 457 -18.17 -21.44 -13.45
N ILE A 458 -17.93 -20.61 -12.44
CA ILE A 458 -17.11 -20.95 -11.27
C ILE A 458 -17.92 -20.72 -9.98
N PRO A 459 -18.73 -21.68 -9.52
CA PRO A 459 -19.28 -21.68 -8.17
C PRO A 459 -18.18 -22.01 -7.16
N SER A 460 -18.17 -21.29 -6.03
CA SER A 460 -17.22 -21.50 -4.93
C SER A 460 -17.93 -21.35 -3.59
N LEU A 461 -17.57 -22.18 -2.63
CA LEU A 461 -18.07 -22.17 -1.24
C LEU A 461 -16.89 -22.26 -0.28
N ARG A 462 -16.96 -21.54 0.83
CA ARG A 462 -15.99 -21.63 1.93
C ARG A 462 -16.69 -21.47 3.27
N PHE A 463 -16.24 -22.25 4.21
CA PHE A 463 -16.56 -22.13 5.62
C PHE A 463 -15.30 -21.82 6.40
N ASP A 464 -15.32 -20.76 7.19
CA ASP A 464 -14.28 -20.39 8.14
C ASP A 464 -14.84 -20.50 9.57
N HIS A 465 -14.04 -20.97 10.50
CA HIS A 465 -14.31 -20.93 11.93
C HIS A 465 -13.15 -20.25 12.63
N ASN A 466 -13.48 -19.35 13.55
CA ASN A 466 -12.51 -18.61 14.36
C ASN A 466 -12.83 -18.75 15.84
N SER A 467 -11.81 -18.83 16.69
CA SER A 467 -11.95 -19.00 18.14
C SER A 467 -12.72 -17.89 18.84
N ASP A 468 -12.69 -16.66 18.33
CA ASP A 468 -13.23 -15.48 18.99
C ASP A 468 -14.63 -15.08 18.50
N PHE A 469 -14.91 -15.18 17.19
CA PHE A 469 -16.20 -14.75 16.62
C PHE A 469 -17.01 -15.87 15.96
N GLY A 470 -16.52 -17.13 15.99
CA GLY A 470 -17.25 -18.31 15.51
C GLY A 470 -17.21 -18.51 13.99
N GLY A 471 -18.28 -19.10 13.44
CA GLY A 471 -18.36 -19.52 12.05
C GLY A 471 -18.77 -18.43 11.08
N LYS A 472 -18.16 -18.44 9.87
CA LYS A 472 -18.52 -17.58 8.73
C LYS A 472 -18.58 -18.41 7.45
N PHE A 473 -19.66 -18.24 6.69
CA PHE A 473 -19.85 -18.89 5.41
C PHE A 473 -19.78 -17.85 4.28
N THR A 474 -18.99 -18.15 3.25
CA THR A 474 -18.85 -17.29 2.06
C THR A 474 -19.07 -18.11 0.80
N TYR A 475 -19.68 -17.47 -0.21
CA TYR A 475 -19.93 -18.07 -1.51
C TYR A 475 -19.61 -17.09 -2.63
N LYS A 476 -19.37 -17.64 -3.81
CA LYS A 476 -19.16 -16.89 -5.04
C LYS A 476 -19.71 -17.65 -6.23
N LEU A 477 -20.29 -16.92 -7.17
CA LEU A 477 -20.60 -17.39 -8.52
C LEU A 477 -19.96 -16.43 -9.51
N GLY A 478 -18.93 -16.92 -10.20
CA GLY A 478 -18.28 -16.22 -11.30
C GLY A 478 -18.66 -16.83 -12.63
N SER A 479 -18.77 -16.04 -13.70
CA SER A 479 -19.02 -16.53 -15.05
C SER A 479 -18.34 -15.67 -16.10
N THR A 480 -17.78 -16.32 -17.11
CA THR A 480 -17.28 -15.68 -18.33
C THR A 480 -18.00 -16.27 -19.52
N TYR A 481 -18.58 -15.39 -20.35
CA TYR A 481 -19.19 -15.76 -21.61
C TYR A 481 -18.37 -15.20 -22.78
N LYS A 482 -17.84 -16.06 -23.61
CA LYS A 482 -17.06 -15.76 -24.81
C LYS A 482 -18.05 -15.42 -25.94
N MET A 483 -18.27 -14.14 -26.19
CA MET A 483 -19.09 -13.69 -27.33
C MET A 483 -18.40 -13.96 -28.66
N SER A 484 -17.07 -13.79 -28.70
CA SER A 484 -16.17 -14.10 -29.80
C SER A 484 -14.76 -14.35 -29.26
N ASP A 485 -13.81 -14.70 -30.12
CA ASP A 485 -12.40 -14.84 -29.71
C ASP A 485 -11.80 -13.54 -29.15
N LYS A 486 -12.41 -12.39 -29.50
CA LYS A 486 -11.93 -11.04 -29.15
C LYS A 486 -12.85 -10.29 -28.20
N SER A 487 -13.96 -10.88 -27.75
CA SER A 487 -14.89 -10.19 -26.86
C SER A 487 -15.57 -11.14 -25.86
N ARG A 488 -15.73 -10.67 -24.62
CA ARG A 488 -16.27 -11.44 -23.50
C ARG A 488 -17.16 -10.58 -22.61
N LEU A 489 -18.12 -11.24 -22.00
CA LEU A 489 -18.85 -10.73 -20.83
C LEU A 489 -18.36 -11.47 -19.60
N LYS A 490 -18.18 -10.74 -18.51
CA LYS A 490 -17.79 -11.27 -17.22
C LYS A 490 -18.82 -10.89 -16.16
N PHE A 491 -19.14 -11.81 -15.30
CA PHE A 491 -20.06 -11.63 -14.20
C PHE A 491 -19.50 -12.27 -12.95
N ASN A 492 -19.63 -11.60 -11.81
CA ASN A 492 -19.22 -12.14 -10.52
C ASN A 492 -20.15 -11.62 -9.44
N VAL A 493 -20.65 -12.52 -8.59
CA VAL A 493 -21.41 -12.17 -7.39
C VAL A 493 -20.99 -13.08 -6.26
N GLY A 494 -20.82 -12.52 -5.07
CA GLY A 494 -20.45 -13.33 -3.92
C GLY A 494 -20.34 -12.52 -2.64
N THR A 495 -20.15 -13.24 -1.54
CA THR A 495 -19.94 -12.63 -0.23
C THR A 495 -18.46 -12.64 0.12
N SER A 496 -18.06 -11.62 0.86
CA SER A 496 -16.73 -11.48 1.42
C SER A 496 -16.81 -10.99 2.87
N TYR A 497 -15.73 -11.16 3.63
CA TYR A 497 -15.68 -10.72 5.00
C TYR A 497 -14.26 -10.33 5.44
N ARG A 498 -14.18 -9.49 6.49
CA ARG A 498 -12.96 -9.21 7.25
C ARG A 498 -13.16 -9.57 8.71
N ALA A 499 -12.22 -10.31 9.26
CA ALA A 499 -12.21 -10.64 10.67
C ALA A 499 -11.75 -9.43 11.50
N PRO A 500 -12.32 -9.20 12.71
CA PRO A 500 -11.68 -8.36 13.70
C PRO A 500 -10.28 -8.89 14.00
N ASN A 501 -9.31 -8.01 14.12
CA ASN A 501 -7.95 -8.40 14.50
C ASN A 501 -7.74 -8.35 16.02
N LEU A 502 -6.59 -8.88 16.49
CA LEU A 502 -6.28 -8.95 17.93
C LEU A 502 -6.20 -7.57 18.59
N SER A 503 -5.75 -6.53 17.86
CA SER A 503 -5.75 -5.16 18.39
C SER A 503 -7.16 -4.59 18.51
N GLU A 504 -8.01 -4.77 17.49
CA GLU A 504 -9.41 -4.33 17.52
C GLU A 504 -10.19 -4.99 18.66
N LEU A 505 -9.89 -6.26 18.96
CA LEU A 505 -10.55 -7.00 20.05
C LEU A 505 -10.02 -6.64 21.44
N TYR A 506 -8.71 -6.42 21.58
CA TYR A 506 -8.07 -6.44 22.90
C TYR A 506 -7.19 -5.22 23.22
N MET A 507 -7.16 -4.20 22.35
CA MET A 507 -6.40 -2.96 22.62
C MET A 507 -6.84 -2.31 23.92
N ASN A 508 -5.89 -1.83 24.68
CA ASN A 508 -6.08 -1.04 25.88
C ASN A 508 -4.87 -0.09 25.97
N TRP A 509 -4.92 0.97 25.20
CA TRP A 509 -3.78 1.83 24.95
C TRP A 509 -4.10 3.28 25.28
N THR A 510 -3.14 3.96 25.90
CA THR A 510 -3.22 5.38 26.22
C THR A 510 -2.20 6.14 25.42
N LYS A 511 -2.63 7.20 24.74
CA LYS A 511 -1.77 8.22 24.15
C LYS A 511 -1.85 9.51 24.97
N ASN A 512 -0.74 10.21 25.08
CA ASN A 512 -0.67 11.55 25.62
C ASN A 512 0.11 12.47 24.68
N PRO A 513 -0.52 12.92 23.56
CA PRO A 513 0.18 13.63 22.50
C PRO A 513 0.70 15.02 22.91
N SER A 514 0.11 15.68 23.88
CA SER A 514 0.45 17.06 24.27
C SER A 514 0.75 17.26 25.75
N GLY A 515 0.88 16.18 26.53
CA GLY A 515 1.08 16.28 27.98
C GLY A 515 -0.20 16.61 28.77
N SER A 516 -1.15 17.31 28.20
CA SER A 516 -2.43 17.71 28.80
C SER A 516 -3.66 16.99 28.25
N MET A 517 -3.53 16.31 27.11
CA MET A 517 -4.61 15.58 26.44
C MET A 517 -4.35 14.08 26.51
N TYR A 518 -5.32 13.32 26.99
CA TYR A 518 -5.26 11.87 27.01
C TYR A 518 -6.24 11.26 26.02
N VAL A 519 -5.78 10.28 25.25
CA VAL A 519 -6.60 9.48 24.36
C VAL A 519 -6.52 8.02 24.79
N TYR A 520 -7.63 7.48 25.26
CA TYR A 520 -7.79 6.08 25.61
C TYR A 520 -8.39 5.32 24.41
N ILE A 521 -7.69 4.31 23.93
CA ILE A 521 -8.13 3.49 22.80
C ILE A 521 -8.43 2.09 23.32
N ASN A 522 -9.70 1.70 23.23
CA ASN A 522 -10.19 0.45 23.77
C ASN A 522 -10.64 -0.51 22.66
N GLY A 523 -10.15 -1.73 22.71
CA GLY A 523 -10.66 -2.86 21.95
C GLY A 523 -12.03 -3.32 22.43
N ASN A 524 -12.70 -4.12 21.60
CA ASN A 524 -14.01 -4.68 21.94
C ASN A 524 -14.09 -6.16 21.56
N PRO A 525 -14.06 -7.08 22.53
CA PRO A 525 -14.14 -8.52 22.28
C PRO A 525 -15.46 -8.99 21.64
N ASN A 526 -16.49 -8.14 21.61
CA ASN A 526 -17.80 -8.46 21.03
C ASN A 526 -17.95 -8.02 19.58
N LEU A 527 -16.87 -7.59 18.92
CA LEU A 527 -16.90 -7.21 17.52
C LEU A 527 -17.30 -8.38 16.61
N LYS A 528 -18.21 -8.07 15.70
CA LYS A 528 -18.60 -8.98 14.63
C LYS A 528 -17.70 -8.78 13.41
N PRO A 529 -17.45 -9.84 12.62
CA PRO A 529 -16.78 -9.69 11.33
C PRO A 529 -17.53 -8.75 10.40
N GLU A 530 -16.81 -7.82 9.77
CA GLU A 530 -17.35 -7.05 8.64
C GLU A 530 -17.72 -8.01 7.50
N SER A 531 -18.76 -7.70 6.76
CA SER A 531 -19.20 -8.52 5.63
C SER A 531 -19.63 -7.65 4.46
N ALA A 532 -19.41 -8.14 3.24
CA ALA A 532 -19.89 -7.48 2.04
C ALA A 532 -20.56 -8.47 1.08
N LEU A 533 -21.58 -7.98 0.37
CA LEU A 533 -22.07 -8.56 -0.87
C LEU A 533 -21.47 -7.77 -2.03
N ASN A 534 -20.70 -8.46 -2.86
CA ASN A 534 -20.00 -7.90 -3.99
C ASN A 534 -20.68 -8.34 -5.29
N PHE A 535 -20.80 -7.43 -6.22
CA PHE A 535 -21.34 -7.65 -7.56
C PHE A 535 -20.43 -6.96 -8.59
N ASP A 536 -20.08 -7.68 -9.67
CA ASP A 536 -19.30 -7.16 -10.78
C ASP A 536 -19.95 -7.60 -12.11
N PHE A 537 -19.99 -6.68 -13.06
CA PHE A 537 -20.34 -6.96 -14.44
C PHE A 537 -19.37 -6.22 -15.36
N GLY A 538 -18.74 -6.94 -16.28
CA GLY A 538 -17.73 -6.40 -17.17
C GLY A 538 -17.88 -6.85 -18.62
N ILE A 539 -17.39 -6.02 -19.53
CA ILE A 539 -17.19 -6.33 -20.95
C ILE A 539 -15.73 -6.06 -21.30
N GLU A 540 -15.13 -7.02 -22.00
CA GLU A 540 -13.80 -6.89 -22.57
C GLU A 540 -13.86 -7.10 -24.07
N ALA A 541 -13.16 -6.27 -24.85
CA ALA A 541 -13.13 -6.38 -26.30
C ALA A 541 -11.78 -5.95 -26.88
N GLU A 542 -11.37 -6.62 -27.95
CA GLU A 542 -10.17 -6.33 -28.72
C GLU A 542 -10.53 -6.17 -30.20
N LYS A 543 -10.00 -5.12 -30.85
CA LYS A 543 -10.16 -4.88 -32.28
C LYS A 543 -8.87 -4.31 -32.88
N GLY A 544 -8.18 -5.11 -33.66
CA GLY A 544 -6.92 -4.70 -34.26
C GLY A 544 -5.85 -4.37 -33.21
N LYS A 545 -5.42 -3.11 -33.16
CA LYS A 545 -4.41 -2.58 -32.21
C LYS A 545 -5.03 -1.98 -30.95
N THR A 546 -6.35 -2.10 -30.75
CA THR A 546 -7.10 -1.52 -29.62
C THR A 546 -7.65 -2.62 -28.74
N SER A 547 -7.48 -2.51 -27.44
CA SER A 547 -8.16 -3.32 -26.42
C SER A 547 -8.82 -2.41 -25.39
N GLY A 548 -9.99 -2.84 -24.89
CA GLY A 548 -10.73 -2.08 -23.90
C GLY A 548 -11.48 -2.98 -22.93
N LYS A 549 -11.62 -2.51 -21.70
CA LYS A 549 -12.41 -3.13 -20.65
C LYS A 549 -13.31 -2.07 -20.00
N LEU A 550 -14.53 -2.46 -19.69
CA LEU A 550 -15.48 -1.65 -18.92
C LEU A 550 -16.09 -2.54 -17.85
N THR A 551 -16.01 -2.15 -16.60
CA THR A 551 -16.54 -2.92 -15.47
C THR A 551 -17.36 -2.02 -14.57
N TYR A 552 -18.61 -2.41 -14.30
CA TYR A 552 -19.40 -1.88 -13.20
C TYR A 552 -19.25 -2.77 -11.99
N PHE A 553 -19.12 -2.18 -10.80
CA PHE A 553 -19.06 -2.91 -9.54
C PHE A 553 -19.95 -2.28 -8.47
N MET A 554 -20.39 -3.10 -7.51
CA MET A 554 -21.13 -2.66 -6.32
C MET A 554 -20.78 -3.55 -5.13
N ASN A 555 -20.43 -2.93 -4.01
CA ASN A 555 -20.13 -3.57 -2.73
C ASN A 555 -21.08 -3.03 -1.66
N LYS A 556 -21.93 -3.88 -1.10
CA LYS A 556 -22.78 -3.56 0.05
C LYS A 556 -22.14 -4.09 1.32
N VAL A 557 -21.59 -3.19 2.12
CA VAL A 557 -20.83 -3.51 3.33
C VAL A 557 -21.71 -3.36 4.57
N ARG A 558 -21.52 -4.26 5.54
CA ARG A 558 -22.22 -4.28 6.83
C ARG A 558 -21.23 -4.55 7.95
N ASP A 559 -21.63 -4.11 9.17
CA ASP A 559 -20.88 -4.32 10.42
C ASP A 559 -19.45 -3.76 10.33
N LEU A 560 -19.25 -2.62 9.63
CA LEU A 560 -17.95 -1.95 9.54
C LEU A 560 -17.38 -1.71 10.94
N ILE A 561 -16.12 -2.07 11.15
CA ILE A 561 -15.40 -1.80 12.40
C ILE A 561 -14.77 -0.42 12.29
N ASP A 562 -15.09 0.44 13.27
CA ASP A 562 -14.59 1.81 13.36
C ASP A 562 -14.53 2.25 14.82
N PHE A 563 -14.16 3.50 15.07
CA PHE A 563 -14.13 4.10 16.40
C PHE A 563 -15.39 4.90 16.68
N ASP A 564 -15.93 4.73 17.89
CA ASP A 564 -16.79 5.70 18.53
C ASP A 564 -15.95 6.49 19.54
N THR A 565 -15.86 7.80 19.34
CA THR A 565 -15.01 8.66 20.17
C THR A 565 -15.87 9.65 20.96
N THR A 566 -15.79 9.55 22.29
CA THR A 566 -16.45 10.47 23.23
C THR A 566 -15.38 11.34 23.89
N GLN A 567 -15.61 12.65 23.93
CA GLN A 567 -14.75 13.61 24.62
C GLN A 567 -15.36 14.05 25.97
N ILE A 568 -14.57 13.96 27.03
CA ILE A 568 -14.91 14.44 28.36
C ILE A 568 -13.77 15.33 28.87
N GLY A 569 -13.96 16.66 28.81
CA GLY A 569 -12.86 17.61 29.06
C GLY A 569 -11.70 17.45 28.11
N SER A 570 -10.51 17.22 28.66
CA SER A 570 -9.28 16.97 27.85
C SER A 570 -9.03 15.47 27.54
N ILE A 571 -10.01 14.61 27.86
CA ILE A 571 -9.90 13.17 27.72
C ILE A 571 -10.78 12.71 26.57
N TYR A 572 -10.21 11.89 25.67
CA TYR A 572 -10.89 11.24 24.56
C TYR A 572 -10.93 9.73 24.81
N TYR A 573 -12.12 9.15 24.70
CA TYR A 573 -12.34 7.71 24.77
C TYR A 573 -12.73 7.23 23.40
N SER A 574 -11.85 6.48 22.74
CA SER A 574 -12.08 5.88 21.42
C SER A 574 -12.28 4.38 21.57
N ASN A 575 -13.49 3.91 21.34
CA ASN A 575 -13.87 2.51 21.49
C ASN A 575 -14.11 1.89 20.12
N TYR A 576 -13.57 0.70 19.87
CA TYR A 576 -13.90 -0.05 18.66
C TYR A 576 -15.34 -0.57 18.73
N ILE A 577 -16.11 -0.29 17.69
CA ILE A 577 -17.51 -0.74 17.56
C ILE A 577 -17.80 -1.18 16.11
N ASN A 578 -18.84 -1.98 15.93
CA ASN A 578 -19.39 -2.18 14.61
C ASN A 578 -20.33 -1.01 14.29
N VAL A 579 -19.89 -0.13 13.40
CA VAL A 579 -20.67 1.00 12.90
C VAL A 579 -21.14 0.71 11.48
N GLY A 580 -22.39 0.84 11.27
CA GLY A 580 -22.91 1.17 9.97
C GLY A 580 -22.94 0.14 8.87
N ARG A 581 -23.51 0.64 7.82
CA ARG A 581 -23.63 0.03 6.50
C ARG A 581 -23.15 1.04 5.48
N ALA A 582 -22.51 0.54 4.41
CA ALA A 582 -22.07 1.40 3.33
C ALA A 582 -22.31 0.71 1.99
N THR A 583 -22.68 1.50 1.00
CA THR A 583 -22.73 1.08 -0.40
C THR A 583 -21.61 1.78 -1.15
N ILE A 584 -20.72 0.99 -1.77
CA ILE A 584 -19.61 1.49 -2.58
C ILE A 584 -19.81 0.92 -3.98
N GLN A 585 -20.02 1.79 -4.98
CA GLN A 585 -20.24 1.39 -6.36
C GLN A 585 -19.46 2.26 -7.31
N GLY A 586 -19.25 1.76 -8.54
CA GLY A 586 -18.48 2.53 -9.51
C GLY A 586 -18.34 1.86 -10.86
N VAL A 587 -17.59 2.56 -11.71
CA VAL A 587 -17.26 2.12 -13.08
C VAL A 587 -15.75 2.23 -13.27
N GLU A 588 -15.14 1.17 -13.77
CA GLU A 588 -13.75 1.10 -14.19
C GLU A 588 -13.70 0.98 -15.71
N ALA A 589 -12.95 1.84 -16.38
CA ALA A 589 -12.72 1.79 -17.82
C ALA A 589 -11.22 1.77 -18.12
N GLU A 590 -10.81 0.84 -18.94
CA GLU A 590 -9.42 0.69 -19.40
C GLU A 590 -9.40 0.70 -20.93
N LEU A 591 -8.47 1.42 -21.52
CA LEU A 591 -8.20 1.46 -22.94
C LEU A 591 -6.72 1.33 -23.21
N SER A 592 -6.32 0.46 -24.11
CA SER A 592 -4.96 0.38 -24.64
C SER A 592 -4.99 0.41 -26.17
N GLN A 593 -4.19 1.32 -26.74
CA GLN A 593 -4.10 1.54 -28.16
C GLN A 593 -2.66 1.54 -28.63
N LYS A 594 -2.25 0.60 -29.44
CA LYS A 594 -0.98 0.69 -30.19
C LYS A 594 -1.16 1.70 -31.32
N LEU A 595 -0.54 2.87 -31.21
CA LEU A 595 -0.59 3.93 -32.21
C LEU A 595 0.23 3.53 -33.46
N ASN A 596 1.43 2.97 -33.20
CA ASN A 596 2.29 2.35 -34.19
C ASN A 596 3.18 1.29 -33.50
N ASP A 597 4.25 0.83 -34.14
CA ASP A 597 5.09 -0.22 -33.60
C ASP A 597 5.91 0.22 -32.37
N ASN A 598 6.12 1.53 -32.22
CA ASN A 598 6.93 2.09 -31.14
C ASN A 598 6.10 2.77 -30.06
N PHE A 599 4.87 3.23 -30.36
CA PHE A 599 4.05 4.00 -29.41
C PHE A 599 2.79 3.28 -29.01
N THR A 600 2.55 3.20 -27.70
CA THR A 600 1.32 2.69 -27.09
C THR A 600 0.73 3.76 -26.17
N LEU A 601 -0.56 4.01 -26.32
CA LEU A 601 -1.35 4.87 -25.43
C LEU A 601 -2.19 3.96 -24.50
N ARG A 602 -2.12 4.18 -23.19
CA ARG A 602 -3.00 3.54 -22.20
C ARG A 602 -3.77 4.62 -21.44
N ALA A 603 -5.05 4.37 -21.23
CA ALA A 603 -5.90 5.23 -20.43
C ALA A 603 -6.70 4.37 -19.45
N VAL A 604 -6.76 4.81 -18.20
CA VAL A 604 -7.57 4.21 -17.14
C VAL A 604 -8.43 5.32 -16.54
N TYR A 605 -9.70 5.03 -16.32
CA TYR A 605 -10.60 5.92 -15.64
C TYR A 605 -11.46 5.14 -14.65
N ASN A 606 -11.61 5.69 -13.44
CA ASN A 606 -12.46 5.12 -12.40
C ASN A 606 -13.40 6.18 -11.87
N TYR A 607 -14.68 5.85 -11.83
CA TYR A 607 -15.70 6.54 -11.05
C TYR A 607 -16.06 5.72 -9.83
N LEU A 608 -16.10 6.35 -8.66
CA LEU A 608 -16.41 5.71 -7.39
C LEU A 608 -17.37 6.56 -6.57
N ASP A 609 -18.49 5.97 -6.19
CA ASP A 609 -19.46 6.57 -5.28
C ASP A 609 -19.59 5.68 -4.03
N GLY A 610 -19.17 6.21 -2.90
CA GLY A 610 -19.21 5.54 -1.60
C GLY A 610 -20.10 6.31 -0.64
N ILE A 611 -21.17 5.68 -0.17
CA ILE A 611 -22.17 6.29 0.72
C ILE A 611 -22.29 5.49 2.01
N ASP A 612 -22.27 6.18 3.14
CA ASP A 612 -22.74 5.68 4.42
C ASP A 612 -24.29 5.58 4.35
N ASP A 613 -24.82 4.36 4.39
CA ASP A 613 -26.25 4.09 4.23
C ASP A 613 -27.07 4.49 5.45
N ILE A 614 -26.45 4.83 6.58
CA ILE A 614 -27.13 5.26 7.80
C ILE A 614 -27.27 6.79 7.82
N ASN A 615 -26.15 7.48 7.61
CA ASN A 615 -26.10 8.94 7.69
C ASN A 615 -26.38 9.62 6.33
N HIS A 616 -26.45 8.84 5.24
CA HIS A 616 -26.60 9.31 3.85
C HIS A 616 -25.51 10.31 3.45
N THR A 617 -24.29 10.13 3.99
CA THR A 617 -23.13 10.96 3.72
C THR A 617 -22.10 10.22 2.89
N ARG A 618 -21.27 10.97 2.17
CA ARG A 618 -20.17 10.37 1.43
C ARG A 618 -19.10 9.83 2.37
N LEU A 619 -18.57 8.67 2.00
CA LEU A 619 -17.38 8.12 2.65
C LEU A 619 -16.17 9.00 2.33
N GLN A 620 -15.41 9.34 3.36
CA GLN A 620 -14.22 10.20 3.29
C GLN A 620 -12.97 9.43 2.83
N ASN A 621 -11.89 10.17 2.51
CA ASN A 621 -10.59 9.66 2.08
C ASN A 621 -10.67 8.81 0.78
N ARG A 622 -11.56 9.22 -0.13
CA ARG A 622 -11.75 8.59 -1.44
C ARG A 622 -11.99 9.64 -2.51
N ALA A 623 -11.26 9.54 -3.62
CA ALA A 623 -11.57 10.33 -4.80
C ALA A 623 -12.77 9.73 -5.53
N ARG A 624 -13.72 10.56 -5.96
CA ARG A 624 -14.85 10.12 -6.79
C ARG A 624 -14.41 9.82 -8.22
N HIS A 625 -13.44 10.57 -8.72
CA HIS A 625 -12.90 10.39 -10.06
C HIS A 625 -11.38 10.22 -9.97
N THR A 626 -10.86 9.17 -10.60
CA THR A 626 -9.42 9.02 -10.86
C THR A 626 -9.20 8.66 -12.31
N ALA A 627 -8.11 9.17 -12.88
CA ALA A 627 -7.70 8.83 -14.23
C ALA A 627 -6.18 8.73 -14.32
N SER A 628 -5.70 7.83 -15.18
CA SER A 628 -4.29 7.75 -15.56
C SER A 628 -4.19 7.71 -17.09
N LEU A 629 -3.38 8.56 -17.66
CA LEU A 629 -3.09 8.57 -19.08
C LEU A 629 -1.59 8.37 -19.28
N GLN A 630 -1.21 7.36 -20.06
CA GLN A 630 0.16 6.97 -20.31
C GLN A 630 0.47 6.95 -21.78
N LEU A 631 1.58 7.58 -22.18
CA LEU A 631 2.20 7.42 -23.48
C LEU A 631 3.52 6.65 -23.30
N GLN A 632 3.57 5.46 -23.84
CA GLN A 632 4.74 4.58 -23.82
C GLN A 632 5.41 4.58 -25.20
N TYR A 633 6.71 4.85 -25.22
CA TYR A 633 7.58 4.66 -26.36
C TYR A 633 8.50 3.47 -26.12
N GLU A 634 8.65 2.60 -27.11
CA GLU A 634 9.59 1.50 -27.10
C GLU A 634 10.21 1.32 -28.48
N ASN A 635 11.52 1.31 -28.53
CA ASN A 635 12.27 0.96 -29.73
C ASN A 635 13.14 -0.26 -29.43
N LYS A 636 12.69 -1.42 -29.90
CA LYS A 636 13.36 -2.71 -29.67
C LYS A 636 14.79 -2.75 -30.23
N ASN A 637 15.04 -2.10 -31.37
CA ASN A 637 16.35 -2.09 -32.01
C ASN A 637 17.39 -1.30 -31.20
N SER A 638 17.02 -0.16 -30.65
CA SER A 638 17.90 0.64 -29.80
C SER A 638 17.87 0.21 -28.32
N GLY A 639 16.89 -0.59 -27.91
CA GLY A 639 16.63 -0.93 -26.51
C GLY A 639 16.19 0.26 -25.65
N ILE A 640 15.76 1.38 -26.26
CA ILE A 640 15.28 2.56 -25.54
C ILE A 640 13.79 2.45 -25.32
N SER A 641 13.37 2.67 -24.09
CA SER A 641 11.96 2.89 -23.75
C SER A 641 11.78 4.16 -22.94
N ALA A 642 10.64 4.82 -23.13
CA ALA A 642 10.26 6.01 -22.36
C ALA A 642 8.77 5.97 -22.03
N THR A 643 8.42 6.36 -20.84
CA THR A 643 7.03 6.45 -20.41
C THR A 643 6.77 7.82 -19.79
N LEU A 644 5.78 8.52 -20.36
CA LEU A 644 5.21 9.73 -19.80
C LEU A 644 3.80 9.40 -19.31
N TRP A 645 3.49 9.70 -18.06
CA TRP A 645 2.15 9.47 -17.55
C TRP A 645 1.70 10.56 -16.60
N ASN A 646 0.40 10.81 -16.60
CA ASN A 646 -0.26 11.72 -15.68
C ASN A 646 -1.34 10.98 -14.91
N ASP A 647 -1.24 10.99 -13.59
CA ASP A 647 -2.28 10.53 -12.69
C ASP A 647 -3.10 11.73 -12.23
N TRP A 648 -4.40 11.68 -12.40
CA TRP A 648 -5.32 12.74 -12.02
C TRP A 648 -6.41 12.20 -11.11
N PHE A 649 -6.83 13.02 -10.14
CA PHE A 649 -7.98 12.74 -9.30
C PHE A 649 -8.77 14.02 -9.02
N SER A 650 -10.05 13.87 -8.75
CA SER A 650 -10.90 14.96 -8.31
C SER A 650 -12.02 14.48 -7.39
N ASP A 651 -12.67 15.45 -6.78
CA ASP A 651 -13.75 15.22 -5.83
C ASP A 651 -13.30 14.28 -4.69
N TYR A 652 -12.12 14.57 -4.13
CA TYR A 652 -11.52 13.86 -2.99
C TYR A 652 -11.89 14.55 -1.69
N LEU A 653 -12.78 13.93 -0.91
CA LEU A 653 -13.19 14.42 0.39
C LEU A 653 -12.20 13.97 1.46
N TYR A 654 -11.40 14.90 1.98
CA TYR A 654 -10.35 14.60 2.98
C TYR A 654 -10.86 14.76 4.40
N ALA A 655 -10.63 13.77 5.25
CA ALA A 655 -11.04 13.78 6.67
C ALA A 655 -9.88 13.99 7.65
N GLY A 656 -8.66 14.21 7.16
CA GLY A 656 -7.47 14.19 8.00
C GLY A 656 -7.03 12.77 8.37
N THR A 657 -5.85 12.67 9.00
CA THR A 657 -5.29 11.39 9.50
C THR A 657 -5.51 11.20 10.99
N GLY A 658 -6.21 12.13 11.66
CA GLY A 658 -6.44 12.11 13.11
C GLY A 658 -7.75 11.41 13.49
N HIS A 659 -7.79 10.85 14.70
CA HIS A 659 -9.01 10.34 15.37
C HIS A 659 -10.00 11.45 15.77
N GLY A 660 -9.91 12.61 15.14
CA GLY A 660 -10.80 13.74 15.42
C GLY A 660 -12.04 13.65 14.54
N THR A 661 -13.18 13.99 15.09
CA THR A 661 -14.45 14.28 14.42
C THR A 661 -14.35 15.55 13.55
N GLY A 662 -13.20 15.75 12.88
CA GLY A 662 -13.01 16.83 11.94
C GLY A 662 -13.92 16.61 10.73
N THR A 663 -15.04 17.29 10.72
CA THR A 663 -15.90 17.46 9.54
C THR A 663 -15.19 18.40 8.56
N SER A 664 -14.01 18.03 8.06
CA SER A 664 -13.46 18.77 6.93
C SER A 664 -14.35 18.46 5.72
N THR A 665 -14.94 19.50 5.19
CA THR A 665 -15.71 19.48 3.94
C THR A 665 -14.85 19.86 2.76
N ASP A 666 -13.52 19.90 2.95
CA ASP A 666 -12.58 20.30 1.90
C ASP A 666 -12.52 19.23 0.83
N ASN A 667 -12.77 19.68 -0.37
CA ASN A 667 -12.79 18.85 -1.57
C ASN A 667 -11.57 19.17 -2.42
N TYR A 668 -10.74 18.15 -2.66
CA TYR A 668 -9.46 18.30 -3.35
C TYR A 668 -9.50 17.71 -4.75
N ALA A 669 -8.70 18.30 -5.62
CA ALA A 669 -8.35 17.76 -6.93
C ALA A 669 -6.85 17.93 -7.15
N GLY A 670 -6.25 17.05 -7.93
CA GLY A 670 -4.84 17.13 -8.22
C GLY A 670 -4.42 16.29 -9.40
N SER A 671 -3.22 16.55 -9.89
CA SER A 671 -2.58 15.73 -10.91
C SER A 671 -1.10 15.57 -10.63
N ASN A 672 -0.54 14.46 -11.09
CA ASN A 672 0.85 14.10 -10.90
C ASN A 672 1.44 13.64 -12.24
N LEU A 673 2.21 14.50 -12.89
CA LEU A 673 2.87 14.22 -14.16
C LEU A 673 4.25 13.62 -13.89
N ASN A 674 4.54 12.48 -14.51
CA ASN A 674 5.74 11.69 -14.28
C ASN A 674 6.38 11.28 -15.62
N PHE A 675 7.70 11.10 -15.62
CA PHE A 675 8.44 10.67 -16.79
C PHE A 675 9.59 9.75 -16.41
N VAL A 676 9.80 8.71 -17.19
CA VAL A 676 10.97 7.85 -17.10
C VAL A 676 11.46 7.48 -18.49
N VAL A 677 12.76 7.42 -18.64
CA VAL A 677 13.45 6.89 -19.82
C VAL A 677 14.42 5.80 -19.36
N SER A 678 14.45 4.69 -20.09
CA SER A 678 15.37 3.60 -19.79
C SER A 678 16.00 3.07 -21.06
N LYS A 679 17.16 2.43 -20.90
CA LYS A 679 17.87 1.72 -21.96
C LYS A 679 18.19 0.31 -21.51
N LYS A 680 17.73 -0.67 -22.29
CA LYS A 680 18.12 -2.07 -22.18
C LYS A 680 19.53 -2.22 -22.75
N LEU A 681 20.39 -2.89 -22.01
CA LEU A 681 21.76 -3.22 -22.35
C LEU A 681 21.87 -4.73 -22.60
N ALA A 682 23.11 -5.22 -22.84
CA ALA A 682 23.35 -6.65 -22.98
C ALA A 682 22.91 -7.46 -21.73
N LYS A 683 22.60 -8.74 -21.93
CA LYS A 683 22.16 -9.69 -20.88
C LYS A 683 20.97 -9.17 -20.05
N ASP A 684 20.03 -8.44 -20.68
CA ASP A 684 18.88 -7.84 -20.01
C ASP A 684 19.22 -6.84 -18.90
N SER A 685 20.46 -6.35 -18.89
CA SER A 685 20.86 -5.24 -18.02
C SER A 685 20.13 -3.96 -18.42
N ARG A 686 19.91 -3.04 -17.49
CA ARG A 686 19.15 -1.81 -17.74
C ARG A 686 19.72 -0.64 -16.97
N VAL A 687 19.65 0.55 -17.57
CA VAL A 687 19.82 1.83 -16.87
C VAL A 687 18.57 2.67 -17.08
N TYR A 688 18.21 3.50 -16.10
CA TYR A 688 17.07 4.40 -16.23
C TYR A 688 17.30 5.74 -15.52
N LEU A 689 16.59 6.75 -16.01
CA LEU A 689 16.46 8.07 -15.41
C LEU A 689 14.98 8.44 -15.39
N GLY A 690 14.54 9.06 -14.31
CA GLY A 690 13.15 9.45 -14.17
C GLY A 690 12.94 10.69 -13.31
N VAL A 691 11.75 11.25 -13.41
CA VAL A 691 11.26 12.31 -12.55
C VAL A 691 9.79 12.11 -12.27
N ASP A 692 9.46 11.99 -10.99
CA ASP A 692 8.08 11.96 -10.53
C ASP A 692 7.66 13.37 -10.13
N ASN A 693 6.38 13.68 -10.35
CA ASN A 693 5.79 14.96 -10.03
C ASN A 693 6.58 16.14 -10.65
N ILE A 694 6.67 16.12 -12.00
CA ILE A 694 7.40 17.12 -12.79
C ILE A 694 6.93 18.53 -12.46
N LEU A 695 5.63 18.70 -12.19
CA LEU A 695 5.01 19.99 -11.89
C LEU A 695 5.32 20.50 -10.48
N ASN A 696 5.98 19.70 -9.65
CA ASN A 696 6.36 20.00 -8.27
C ASN A 696 5.17 20.39 -7.38
N THR A 697 4.05 19.70 -7.55
CA THR A 697 2.85 19.91 -6.72
C THR A 697 3.11 19.42 -5.30
N GLU A 698 2.86 20.25 -4.31
CA GLU A 698 2.98 19.92 -2.89
C GLU A 698 1.61 20.05 -2.22
N SER A 699 1.25 19.07 -1.41
CA SER A 699 0.01 19.07 -0.62
C SER A 699 0.14 18.10 0.54
N THR A 700 0.15 18.62 1.75
CA THR A 700 0.18 17.80 2.97
C THR A 700 -1.08 16.94 3.09
N ALA A 701 -2.25 17.51 2.77
CA ALA A 701 -3.52 16.78 2.80
C ALA A 701 -3.56 15.58 1.85
N LEU A 702 -2.85 15.67 0.73
CA LEU A 702 -2.81 14.62 -0.31
C LEU A 702 -1.54 13.79 -0.27
N GLY A 703 -0.64 14.04 0.68
CA GLY A 703 0.65 13.39 0.77
C GLY A 703 1.61 13.68 -0.40
N LEU A 704 1.32 14.69 -1.23
CA LEU A 704 2.19 15.06 -2.33
C LEU A 704 3.38 15.88 -1.80
N SER A 705 4.57 15.33 -1.89
CA SER A 705 5.77 15.87 -1.26
C SER A 705 6.79 16.42 -2.27
N GLY A 706 6.29 17.01 -3.39
CA GLY A 706 7.14 17.67 -4.38
C GLY A 706 7.80 16.71 -5.37
N ARG A 707 8.72 17.24 -6.16
CA ARG A 707 9.41 16.53 -7.25
C ARG A 707 10.43 15.54 -6.73
N ILE A 708 10.44 14.32 -7.33
CA ILE A 708 11.41 13.27 -7.03
C ILE A 708 12.21 12.94 -8.28
N TRP A 709 13.53 13.07 -8.21
CA TRP A 709 14.43 12.59 -9.25
C TRP A 709 14.82 11.15 -8.98
N ARG A 710 14.92 10.34 -10.03
CA ARG A 710 15.27 8.92 -9.97
C ARG A 710 16.35 8.57 -10.97
N ALA A 711 17.25 7.69 -10.59
CA ALA A 711 18.23 7.07 -11.47
C ALA A 711 18.56 5.67 -10.96
N GLY A 712 18.74 4.71 -11.84
CA GLY A 712 19.10 3.37 -11.41
C GLY A 712 19.75 2.54 -12.49
N VAL A 713 20.39 1.46 -12.04
CA VAL A 713 21.01 0.46 -12.88
C VAL A 713 20.69 -0.94 -12.34
N ASN A 714 20.29 -1.83 -13.23
CA ASN A 714 20.25 -3.27 -13.03
C ASN A 714 21.24 -3.92 -13.97
N TRP A 715 22.27 -4.53 -13.42
CA TRP A 715 23.32 -5.17 -14.19
C TRP A 715 23.26 -6.69 -14.03
N ASN A 716 23.07 -7.41 -15.14
CA ASN A 716 23.00 -8.87 -15.20
C ASN A 716 24.27 -9.44 -15.80
N PHE A 717 24.75 -10.53 -15.20
CA PHE A 717 25.97 -11.22 -15.60
C PHE A 717 25.67 -12.57 -16.26
#